data_3f250d1f51cf6587e99c529da0ecef3a
#
_entry.id   3f250d1f51cf6587e99c529da0ecef3a
#
_cell.length_a   1.000
_cell.length_b   1.000
_cell.length_c   1.000
_cell.angle_alpha   90.00
_cell.angle_beta   90.00
_cell.angle_gamma   90.00
#
_symmetry.space_group_name_H-M   'P 1'
#
loop_
_entity.id
_entity.type
_entity.pdbx_description
1 polymer ?
#
loop_
_entity_poly.entity_id
_entity_poly.type
_entity_poly.pdbx_seq_one_letter_code
_entity_poly.pdbx_strand_id
1 'polypeptide(L)'
;MGAHVWGPAFLRDELLPNFQLRGWSGDWYAGFPAMHFYMFLPYLAIVAVDLLLPYGVAFKLVAVAGVALMPAAAWFLARLSRWPFPLPALSAVAGFLFVFDFNFTIYGGNIASTLAGEFAFSIGLACTLVYLGLVYRAIEVNELRTLASVALAVVALCHLVTLIFAIAGTVLMVLAAGIHRIPKLLGVSKAWLLFSSFAVAEIVLWRLLDQPFATLMVALFFVLGLLCLEFRGAFRALTVGLLGGALSAFWVVPFYLRRDYLNDMGWEKLTELRENLFFPAELSGAGSRISITWLLALAGFGAVAGLFRWERSIIFLVALSSCLAIAFAQWPQDRIWNARLLPFWYLSLYLLAGWGFWYLFQAACSQLRAGRSAAPGTHKGRLVIYAAPIVALGIALAGTSLYLGTSPGGSYDADNDFRWGPLSVSAEDRNFVSGWAEWNFSGYENRAASETFNDLIQTMKKVGKDHGCGRALWEYDKDELGSYGTPMAPMLLPYWTEGCIGSMEGLYFESSQTVPFHFLMQSELSSSPSRPMRDLPYSSLNIPQGISHMKMSGVRYYLAYSDEAVSESKVFSEDLKVIAQSGPWTVFLVQDSSIVQGLAYEPLVSEGSFLGKRSWIDPAVNWFNDQSRWLIPIADDGPDGWSRVSVEEVDDLSSPLRFGNQSSRKLEPLKITEVSISNEVISFRVDEVGIPVVVKTSYFPNWSVSGADGPFRITPNWMVVIPSENKVELRYGRTSVENFGLIVTILGTLILVALKRHEKRRKVVVCSSKDTKV
;
A
#
# COMPACT_ATOMS: atom_id res chain seq x y z
N MET A 1 -5.09 11.81 -0.57
CA MET A 1 -3.91 12.49 0.04
C MET A 1 -4.22 13.09 1.41
N GLY A 2 -5.29 13.89 1.57
CA GLY A 2 -5.55 14.65 2.80
C GLY A 2 -5.59 13.85 4.10
N ALA A 3 -6.21 12.67 4.11
CA ALA A 3 -6.31 11.84 5.30
C ALA A 3 -4.95 11.34 5.85
N HIS A 4 -3.92 11.29 5.01
CA HIS A 4 -2.57 10.92 5.45
C HIS A 4 -1.91 11.93 6.38
N VAL A 5 -2.47 13.14 6.55
CA VAL A 5 -1.95 14.11 7.53
C VAL A 5 -2.05 13.59 8.97
N TRP A 6 -2.99 12.70 9.24
CA TRP A 6 -3.14 12.08 10.55
C TRP A 6 -1.89 11.26 10.95
N GLY A 7 -1.37 10.42 10.03
CA GLY A 7 -0.30 9.47 10.35
C GLY A 7 1.00 10.09 10.89
N PRO A 8 1.62 11.07 10.18
CA PRO A 8 2.79 11.75 10.69
C PRO A 8 2.53 12.56 11.98
N ALA A 9 1.33 13.15 12.12
CA ALA A 9 0.95 13.86 13.33
C ALA A 9 0.87 12.88 14.51
N PHE A 10 0.16 11.76 14.38
CA PHE A 10 0.09 10.72 15.41
C PHE A 10 1.47 10.15 15.77
N LEU A 11 2.33 9.94 14.76
CA LEU A 11 3.71 9.51 14.99
C LEU A 11 4.50 10.54 15.81
N ARG A 12 4.38 11.85 15.48
CA ARG A 12 5.09 12.95 16.14
C ARG A 12 4.60 13.16 17.57
N ASP A 13 3.27 13.19 17.77
CA ASP A 13 2.66 13.68 18.99
C ASP A 13 2.42 12.57 20.02
N GLU A 14 2.13 11.33 19.56
CA GLU A 14 1.79 10.21 20.44
C GLU A 14 2.91 9.16 20.55
N LEU A 15 3.50 8.75 19.42
CA LEU A 15 4.43 7.60 19.43
C LEU A 15 5.86 7.99 19.78
N LEU A 16 6.44 9.00 19.11
CA LEU A 16 7.85 9.38 19.31
C LEU A 16 8.17 9.90 20.72
N PRO A 17 7.30 10.65 21.41
CA PRO A 17 7.55 11.04 22.80
C PRO A 17 7.69 9.84 23.73
N ASN A 18 7.05 8.72 23.42
CA ASN A 18 7.13 7.46 24.16
C ASN A 18 8.19 6.48 23.63
N PHE A 19 9.11 6.93 22.76
CA PHE A 19 10.12 6.10 22.09
C PHE A 19 9.53 4.90 21.34
N GLN A 20 8.35 5.07 20.75
CA GLN A 20 7.64 4.06 19.98
C GLN A 20 7.62 4.47 18.50
N LEU A 21 7.57 3.46 17.61
CA LEU A 21 7.36 3.63 16.16
C LEU A 21 6.02 3.03 15.70
N ARG A 22 5.32 2.39 16.60
CA ARG A 22 3.99 1.81 16.44
C ARG A 22 3.33 1.70 17.81
N GLY A 23 2.01 1.78 17.84
CA GLY A 23 1.23 1.72 19.06
C GLY A 23 -0.24 1.46 18.72
N TRP A 24 -1.10 1.73 19.66
CA TRP A 24 -2.55 1.65 19.47
C TRP A 24 -3.14 3.04 19.31
N SER A 25 -4.05 3.21 18.35
CA SER A 25 -4.86 4.41 18.24
C SER A 25 -6.35 4.08 18.35
N GLY A 26 -7.06 4.84 19.18
CA GLY A 26 -8.50 4.80 19.27
C GLY A 26 -9.23 5.63 18.22
N ASP A 27 -8.52 6.34 17.37
CA ASP A 27 -9.06 7.36 16.46
C ASP A 27 -9.97 6.79 15.38
N TRP A 28 -9.64 5.59 14.86
CA TRP A 28 -10.40 4.94 13.78
C TRP A 28 -10.83 3.51 14.14
N TYR A 29 -11.93 3.01 13.55
CA TYR A 29 -12.36 1.61 13.57
C TYR A 29 -12.58 1.00 14.97
N ALA A 30 -12.97 1.81 15.94
CA ALA A 30 -12.99 1.40 17.34
C ALA A 30 -11.60 0.98 17.89
N GLY A 31 -10.56 1.52 17.30
CA GLY A 31 -9.15 1.26 17.58
C GLY A 31 -8.49 0.33 16.58
N PHE A 32 -7.20 0.58 16.34
CA PHE A 32 -6.37 -0.21 15.42
C PHE A 32 -4.88 -0.11 15.77
N PRO A 33 -4.05 -1.10 15.35
CA PRO A 33 -2.61 -1.09 15.59
C PRO A 33 -1.90 -0.11 14.66
N ALA A 34 -1.77 1.15 15.08
CA ALA A 34 -1.17 2.22 14.29
C ALA A 34 0.28 1.91 13.92
N MET A 35 0.65 2.14 12.66
CA MET A 35 1.98 1.87 12.07
C MET A 35 2.42 0.39 12.11
N HIS A 36 1.54 -0.53 12.48
CA HIS A 36 1.86 -1.96 12.47
C HIS A 36 1.84 -2.55 11.06
N PHE A 37 0.80 -2.20 10.29
CA PHE A 37 0.58 -2.68 8.93
C PHE A 37 0.87 -1.63 7.85
N TYR A 38 1.01 -0.37 8.22
CA TYR A 38 1.36 0.71 7.30
C TYR A 38 2.77 1.22 7.54
N MET A 39 3.38 1.66 6.46
CA MET A 39 4.78 2.01 6.33
C MET A 39 5.07 3.35 7.01
N PHE A 40 5.86 3.32 8.06
CA PHE A 40 6.12 4.52 8.86
C PHE A 40 7.28 5.38 8.35
N LEU A 41 8.20 4.85 7.52
CA LEU A 41 9.41 5.61 7.14
C LEU A 41 9.11 6.90 6.36
N PRO A 42 8.17 6.95 5.41
CA PRO A 42 7.74 8.20 4.79
C PRO A 42 7.16 9.20 5.80
N TYR A 43 6.40 8.72 6.79
CA TYR A 43 5.88 9.57 7.87
C TYR A 43 6.97 10.11 8.77
N LEU A 44 7.95 9.28 9.13
CA LEU A 44 9.11 9.72 9.88
C LEU A 44 9.91 10.78 9.10
N ALA A 45 10.00 10.68 7.77
CA ALA A 45 10.61 11.71 6.95
C ALA A 45 9.82 13.03 7.00
N ILE A 46 8.47 12.98 7.00
CA ILE A 46 7.65 14.17 7.19
C ILE A 46 7.92 14.81 8.55
N VAL A 47 7.92 14.03 9.63
CA VAL A 47 8.22 14.52 10.99
C VAL A 47 9.62 15.13 11.07
N ALA A 48 10.61 14.52 10.41
CA ALA A 48 11.97 15.07 10.40
C ALA A 48 12.06 16.42 9.66
N VAL A 49 11.31 16.59 8.57
CA VAL A 49 11.25 17.86 7.84
C VAL A 49 10.42 18.91 8.60
N ASP A 50 9.40 18.50 9.34
CA ASP A 50 8.57 19.34 10.21
C ASP A 50 9.37 20.00 11.34
N LEU A 51 10.52 19.47 11.72
CA LEU A 51 11.45 20.15 12.66
C LEU A 51 12.01 21.47 12.09
N LEU A 52 11.97 21.65 10.77
CA LEU A 52 12.57 22.80 10.08
C LEU A 52 11.54 23.66 9.35
N LEU A 53 10.41 23.09 8.92
CA LEU A 53 9.39 23.72 8.09
C LEU A 53 8.00 23.49 8.70
N PRO A 54 7.01 24.36 8.45
CA PRO A 54 5.64 24.13 8.90
C PRO A 54 5.11 22.76 8.41
N TYR A 55 4.35 22.07 9.24
CA TYR A 55 3.87 20.70 9.03
C TYR A 55 3.25 20.46 7.64
N GLY A 56 2.34 21.36 7.20
CA GLY A 56 1.71 21.25 5.88
C GLY A 56 2.72 21.34 4.73
N VAL A 57 3.79 22.16 4.87
CA VAL A 57 4.87 22.28 3.89
C VAL A 57 5.75 21.02 3.91
N ALA A 58 6.13 20.55 5.09
CA ALA A 58 6.90 19.32 5.28
C ALA A 58 6.19 18.13 4.65
N PHE A 59 4.89 17.98 4.91
CA PHE A 59 4.05 16.96 4.33
C PHE A 59 4.05 17.00 2.79
N LYS A 60 3.78 18.16 2.20
CA LYS A 60 3.72 18.34 0.74
C LYS A 60 5.06 18.04 0.06
N LEU A 61 6.17 18.50 0.64
CA LEU A 61 7.51 18.25 0.09
C LEU A 61 7.88 16.76 0.08
N VAL A 62 7.64 16.07 1.19
CA VAL A 62 7.94 14.62 1.28
C VAL A 62 6.97 13.82 0.41
N ALA A 63 5.69 14.19 0.36
CA ALA A 63 4.72 13.49 -0.46
C ALA A 63 5.09 13.48 -1.96
N VAL A 64 5.71 14.54 -2.48
CA VAL A 64 6.16 14.57 -3.90
C VAL A 64 7.59 14.09 -4.11
N ALA A 65 8.34 13.77 -3.05
CA ALA A 65 9.76 13.41 -3.15
C ALA A 65 9.99 12.18 -4.05
N GLY A 66 9.11 11.18 -4.00
CA GLY A 66 9.23 9.97 -4.81
C GLY A 66 9.20 10.27 -6.31
N VAL A 67 8.23 11.05 -6.78
CA VAL A 67 8.11 11.43 -8.19
C VAL A 67 9.20 12.42 -8.61
N ALA A 68 9.57 13.36 -7.76
CA ALA A 68 10.64 14.32 -8.02
C ALA A 68 12.01 13.63 -8.19
N LEU A 69 12.27 12.58 -7.41
CA LEU A 69 13.53 11.83 -7.44
C LEU A 69 13.54 10.71 -8.48
N MET A 70 12.42 10.36 -9.09
CA MET A 70 12.30 9.23 -10.04
C MET A 70 13.28 9.33 -11.22
N PRO A 71 13.44 10.48 -11.91
CA PRO A 71 14.44 10.61 -12.99
C PRO A 71 15.87 10.34 -12.51
N ALA A 72 16.23 10.85 -11.33
CA ALA A 72 17.54 10.61 -10.73
C ALA A 72 17.71 9.15 -10.34
N ALA A 73 16.70 8.49 -9.78
CA ALA A 73 16.72 7.09 -9.40
C ALA A 73 16.91 6.17 -10.62
N ALA A 74 16.23 6.46 -11.74
CA ALA A 74 16.40 5.75 -13.01
C ALA A 74 17.82 5.94 -13.58
N TRP A 75 18.37 7.16 -13.47
CA TRP A 75 19.76 7.43 -13.83
C TRP A 75 20.73 6.62 -12.96
N PHE A 76 20.52 6.57 -11.64
CA PHE A 76 21.36 5.80 -10.72
C PHE A 76 21.32 4.30 -11.01
N LEU A 77 20.14 3.72 -11.29
CA LEU A 77 20.00 2.34 -11.73
C LEU A 77 20.93 2.06 -12.93
N ALA A 78 20.78 2.84 -13.99
CA ALA A 78 21.55 2.67 -15.22
C ALA A 78 23.05 2.90 -15.01
N ARG A 79 23.43 3.92 -14.23
CA ARG A 79 24.82 4.26 -13.94
C ARG A 79 25.53 3.21 -13.10
N LEU A 80 24.86 2.72 -12.05
CA LEU A 80 25.39 1.67 -11.18
C LEU A 80 25.44 0.32 -11.89
N SER A 81 24.45 0.04 -12.75
CA SER A 81 24.41 -1.16 -13.60
C SER A 81 25.38 -1.09 -14.79
N ARG A 82 26.21 -0.03 -14.87
CA ARG A 82 27.23 0.17 -15.90
C ARG A 82 26.67 0.18 -17.33
N TRP A 83 25.47 0.71 -17.50
CA TRP A 83 24.96 0.92 -18.85
C TRP A 83 25.84 1.92 -19.58
N PRO A 84 26.16 1.67 -20.88
CA PRO A 84 27.00 2.58 -21.61
C PRO A 84 26.35 3.93 -21.81
N PHE A 85 27.13 5.01 -21.77
CA PHE A 85 26.60 6.34 -22.12
C PHE A 85 26.13 6.35 -23.59
N PRO A 86 24.94 6.92 -23.93
CA PRO A 86 24.16 7.86 -23.14
C PRO A 86 22.99 7.25 -22.33
N LEU A 87 22.90 5.94 -22.20
CA LEU A 87 21.75 5.25 -21.57
C LEU A 87 21.41 5.72 -20.14
N PRO A 88 22.38 6.07 -19.25
CA PRO A 88 22.00 6.63 -17.96
C PRO A 88 21.19 7.92 -18.09
N ALA A 89 21.53 8.82 -19.01
CA ALA A 89 20.79 10.04 -19.27
C ALA A 89 19.40 9.76 -19.90
N LEU A 90 19.34 8.82 -20.84
CA LEU A 90 18.07 8.35 -21.42
C LEU A 90 17.16 7.68 -20.40
N SER A 91 17.73 6.97 -19.42
CA SER A 91 16.95 6.41 -18.32
C SER A 91 16.35 7.49 -17.41
N ALA A 92 17.07 8.61 -17.21
CA ALA A 92 16.49 9.76 -16.50
C ALA A 92 15.29 10.34 -17.27
N VAL A 93 15.41 10.47 -18.61
CA VAL A 93 14.29 10.91 -19.46
C VAL A 93 13.12 9.91 -19.40
N ALA A 94 13.41 8.60 -19.42
CA ALA A 94 12.40 7.55 -19.25
C ALA A 94 11.66 7.65 -17.90
N GLY A 95 12.41 7.87 -16.80
CA GLY A 95 11.83 8.11 -15.48
C GLY A 95 10.99 9.38 -15.40
N PHE A 96 11.40 10.44 -16.09
CA PHE A 96 10.63 11.68 -16.21
C PHE A 96 9.30 11.43 -16.94
N LEU A 97 9.33 10.77 -18.10
CA LEU A 97 8.12 10.45 -18.87
C LEU A 97 7.16 9.53 -18.08
N PHE A 98 7.69 8.54 -17.37
CA PHE A 98 6.88 7.69 -16.50
C PHE A 98 6.14 8.47 -15.41
N VAL A 99 6.76 9.46 -14.81
CA VAL A 99 6.13 10.31 -13.79
C VAL A 99 4.91 11.06 -14.34
N PHE A 100 4.97 11.48 -15.60
CA PHE A 100 3.88 12.16 -16.30
C PHE A 100 2.93 11.22 -17.06
N ASP A 101 3.04 9.91 -16.87
CA ASP A 101 2.10 8.96 -17.47
C ASP A 101 0.68 9.21 -16.93
N PHE A 102 -0.26 9.40 -17.83
CA PHE A 102 -1.66 9.70 -17.53
C PHE A 102 -2.62 8.55 -17.82
N ASN A 103 -2.08 7.36 -18.17
CA ASN A 103 -2.89 6.19 -18.48
C ASN A 103 -3.42 5.47 -17.24
N PHE A 104 -2.99 5.86 -16.04
CA PHE A 104 -3.44 5.28 -14.78
C PHE A 104 -3.35 6.23 -13.60
N THR A 105 -4.19 5.98 -12.59
CA THR A 105 -4.13 6.63 -11.27
C THR A 105 -4.34 5.59 -10.17
N ILE A 106 -4.08 5.96 -8.91
CA ILE A 106 -4.18 5.11 -7.70
C ILE A 106 -3.35 3.82 -7.69
N TYR A 107 -2.70 3.42 -8.80
CA TYR A 107 -1.85 2.23 -8.82
C TYR A 107 -0.48 2.46 -8.16
N GLY A 108 0.03 3.67 -8.21
CA GLY A 108 1.31 4.11 -7.64
C GLY A 108 2.30 4.62 -8.69
N GLY A 109 3.31 5.38 -8.28
CA GLY A 109 4.51 5.73 -9.05
C GLY A 109 4.44 6.98 -9.91
N ASN A 110 3.33 7.33 -10.54
CA ASN A 110 3.14 8.56 -11.32
C ASN A 110 2.60 9.71 -10.45
N ILE A 111 2.51 10.92 -11.01
CA ILE A 111 2.02 12.12 -10.29
C ILE A 111 0.59 11.90 -9.79
N ALA A 112 -0.32 11.46 -10.65
CA ALA A 112 -1.73 11.29 -10.30
C ALA A 112 -1.89 10.29 -9.13
N SER A 113 -1.26 9.11 -9.20
CA SER A 113 -1.29 8.13 -8.10
C SER A 113 -0.68 8.67 -6.81
N THR A 114 0.44 9.40 -6.92
CA THR A 114 1.12 10.01 -5.77
C THR A 114 0.21 11.00 -5.06
N LEU A 115 -0.46 11.86 -5.82
CA LEU A 115 -1.37 12.89 -5.31
C LEU A 115 -2.73 12.32 -4.87
N ALA A 116 -3.12 11.16 -5.38
CA ALA A 116 -4.27 10.40 -4.86
C ALA A 116 -4.02 9.82 -3.45
N GLY A 117 -2.73 9.62 -3.06
CA GLY A 117 -2.36 9.10 -1.73
C GLY A 117 -1.20 8.10 -1.73
N GLU A 118 -0.78 7.61 -2.91
CA GLU A 118 0.24 6.56 -3.04
C GLU A 118 1.69 7.09 -2.97
N PHE A 119 1.93 8.13 -2.18
CA PHE A 119 3.25 8.77 -2.09
C PHE A 119 4.31 7.85 -1.47
N ALA A 120 3.93 7.01 -0.50
CA ALA A 120 4.82 6.02 0.09
C ALA A 120 5.28 4.98 -0.93
N PHE A 121 4.38 4.54 -1.83
CA PHE A 121 4.71 3.69 -2.96
C PHE A 121 5.71 4.37 -3.89
N SER A 122 5.47 5.63 -4.26
CA SER A 122 6.34 6.38 -5.18
C SER A 122 7.75 6.60 -4.63
N ILE A 123 7.87 6.89 -3.32
CA ILE A 123 9.16 6.93 -2.60
C ILE A 123 9.83 5.55 -2.64
N GLY A 124 9.09 4.49 -2.27
CA GLY A 124 9.57 3.12 -2.28
C GLY A 124 10.05 2.67 -3.67
N LEU A 125 9.34 3.05 -4.75
CA LEU A 125 9.72 2.75 -6.12
C LEU A 125 11.02 3.44 -6.53
N ALA A 126 11.19 4.73 -6.23
CA ALA A 126 12.43 5.46 -6.49
C ALA A 126 13.61 4.82 -5.71
N CYS A 127 13.41 4.50 -4.42
CA CYS A 127 14.41 3.78 -3.62
C CYS A 127 14.72 2.39 -4.19
N THR A 128 13.75 1.70 -4.77
CA THR A 128 13.95 0.38 -5.40
C THR A 128 14.86 0.47 -6.62
N LEU A 129 14.72 1.49 -7.48
CA LEU A 129 15.63 1.67 -8.61
C LEU A 129 17.08 1.90 -8.13
N VAL A 130 17.27 2.70 -7.10
CA VAL A 130 18.59 2.90 -6.47
C VAL A 130 19.13 1.58 -5.91
N TYR A 131 18.29 0.85 -5.17
CA TYR A 131 18.63 -0.47 -4.62
C TYR A 131 19.05 -1.45 -5.72
N LEU A 132 18.28 -1.57 -6.81
CA LEU A 132 18.61 -2.46 -7.93
C LEU A 132 19.96 -2.12 -8.56
N GLY A 133 20.31 -0.85 -8.68
CA GLY A 133 21.65 -0.43 -9.11
C GLY A 133 22.75 -0.85 -8.13
N LEU A 134 22.51 -0.70 -6.83
CA LEU A 134 23.45 -1.08 -5.77
C LEU A 134 23.66 -2.60 -5.70
N VAL A 135 22.57 -3.38 -5.77
CA VAL A 135 22.66 -4.85 -5.73
C VAL A 135 23.31 -5.41 -7.00
N TYR A 136 23.12 -4.76 -8.17
CA TYR A 136 23.87 -5.11 -9.37
C TYR A 136 25.39 -5.01 -9.12
N ARG A 137 25.86 -3.93 -8.48
CA ARG A 137 27.29 -3.77 -8.11
C ARG A 137 27.74 -4.83 -7.13
N ALA A 138 26.89 -5.19 -6.17
CA ALA A 138 27.18 -6.25 -5.22
C ALA A 138 27.33 -7.60 -5.91
N ILE A 139 26.43 -7.96 -6.83
CA ILE A 139 26.43 -9.20 -7.60
C ILE A 139 27.69 -9.28 -8.49
N GLU A 140 27.93 -8.24 -9.28
CA GLU A 140 28.96 -8.26 -10.34
C GLU A 140 30.39 -8.19 -9.78
N VAL A 141 30.66 -7.17 -8.96
CA VAL A 141 32.01 -6.83 -8.52
C VAL A 141 32.24 -6.93 -7.02
N ASN A 142 31.26 -7.41 -6.27
CA ASN A 142 31.35 -7.54 -4.80
C ASN A 142 31.61 -6.20 -4.08
N GLU A 143 31.02 -5.13 -4.60
CA GLU A 143 31.09 -3.79 -4.01
C GLU A 143 29.71 -3.35 -3.50
N LEU A 144 29.70 -2.41 -2.55
CA LEU A 144 28.49 -1.75 -2.05
C LEU A 144 27.43 -2.69 -1.42
N ARG A 145 27.81 -3.89 -0.97
CA ARG A 145 26.86 -4.82 -0.33
C ARG A 145 26.18 -4.22 0.90
N THR A 146 26.96 -3.52 1.75
CA THR A 146 26.43 -2.85 2.93
C THR A 146 25.39 -1.78 2.57
N LEU A 147 25.69 -0.98 1.53
CA LEU A 147 24.77 0.07 1.07
C LEU A 147 23.51 -0.53 0.41
N ALA A 148 23.68 -1.62 -0.38
CA ALA A 148 22.54 -2.35 -0.95
C ALA A 148 21.63 -2.93 0.13
N SER A 149 22.18 -3.50 1.22
CA SER A 149 21.38 -4.02 2.33
C SER A 149 20.59 -2.92 3.05
N VAL A 150 21.23 -1.76 3.29
CA VAL A 150 20.53 -0.60 3.87
C VAL A 150 19.43 -0.10 2.92
N ALA A 151 19.72 0.00 1.63
CA ALA A 151 18.73 0.43 0.65
C ALA A 151 17.53 -0.53 0.57
N LEU A 152 17.75 -1.85 0.68
CA LEU A 152 16.66 -2.83 0.75
C LEU A 152 15.80 -2.64 2.01
N ALA A 153 16.42 -2.41 3.15
CA ALA A 153 15.69 -2.11 4.39
C ALA A 153 14.86 -0.82 4.25
N VAL A 154 15.42 0.24 3.64
CA VAL A 154 14.67 1.48 3.34
C VAL A 154 13.46 1.19 2.45
N VAL A 155 13.63 0.40 1.38
CA VAL A 155 12.51 0.00 0.50
C VAL A 155 11.44 -0.73 1.30
N ALA A 156 11.81 -1.70 2.14
CA ALA A 156 10.88 -2.44 2.99
C ALA A 156 10.07 -1.54 3.92
N LEU A 157 10.72 -0.53 4.50
CA LEU A 157 10.11 0.40 5.45
C LEU A 157 9.34 1.55 4.76
N CYS A 158 9.48 1.71 3.43
CA CYS A 158 8.67 2.65 2.64
C CYS A 158 7.39 2.00 2.13
N HIS A 159 7.46 0.82 1.51
CA HIS A 159 6.27 0.18 0.94
C HIS A 159 6.49 -1.30 0.62
N LEU A 160 5.58 -2.16 1.08
CA LEU A 160 5.72 -3.62 0.98
C LEU A 160 5.69 -4.12 -0.47
N VAL A 161 4.82 -3.55 -1.33
CA VAL A 161 4.75 -3.96 -2.74
C VAL A 161 6.04 -3.63 -3.49
N THR A 162 6.67 -2.50 -3.18
CA THR A 162 7.97 -2.14 -3.75
C THR A 162 9.10 -3.07 -3.26
N LEU A 163 8.99 -3.61 -2.04
CA LEU A 163 9.91 -4.65 -1.55
C LEU A 163 9.78 -5.95 -2.37
N ILE A 164 8.56 -6.39 -2.68
CA ILE A 164 8.33 -7.57 -3.54
C ILE A 164 9.02 -7.36 -4.90
N PHE A 165 8.84 -6.18 -5.49
CA PHE A 165 9.51 -5.82 -6.74
C PHE A 165 11.04 -5.80 -6.62
N ALA A 166 11.59 -5.27 -5.53
CA ALA A 166 13.04 -5.26 -5.26
C ALA A 166 13.60 -6.68 -5.17
N ILE A 167 12.91 -7.59 -4.48
CA ILE A 167 13.32 -8.99 -4.35
C ILE A 167 13.24 -9.70 -5.71
N ALA A 168 12.11 -9.59 -6.41
CA ALA A 168 11.94 -10.17 -7.74
C ALA A 168 13.00 -9.65 -8.73
N GLY A 169 13.24 -8.34 -8.76
CA GLY A 169 14.28 -7.72 -9.56
C GLY A 169 15.68 -8.25 -9.24
N THR A 170 15.98 -8.48 -7.96
CA THR A 170 17.28 -9.07 -7.54
C THR A 170 17.46 -10.48 -8.08
N VAL A 171 16.43 -11.34 -7.93
CA VAL A 171 16.47 -12.72 -8.47
C VAL A 171 16.66 -12.69 -9.99
N LEU A 172 15.88 -11.89 -10.70
CA LEU A 172 15.96 -11.77 -12.16
C LEU A 172 17.29 -11.20 -12.63
N MET A 173 17.94 -10.32 -11.87
CA MET A 173 19.31 -9.86 -12.16
C MET A 173 20.35 -10.97 -12.11
N VAL A 174 20.24 -11.87 -11.12
CA VAL A 174 21.13 -13.04 -11.02
C VAL A 174 20.88 -14.00 -12.18
N LEU A 175 19.62 -14.27 -12.51
CA LEU A 175 19.25 -15.13 -13.64
C LEU A 175 19.73 -14.55 -14.97
N ALA A 176 19.52 -13.24 -15.20
CA ALA A 176 20.02 -12.54 -16.38
C ALA A 176 21.55 -12.60 -16.51
N ALA A 177 22.26 -12.58 -15.39
CA ALA A 177 23.71 -12.78 -15.39
C ALA A 177 24.10 -14.21 -15.82
N GLY A 178 23.39 -15.22 -15.34
CA GLY A 178 23.55 -16.60 -15.76
C GLY A 178 23.28 -16.77 -17.27
N ILE A 179 22.13 -16.25 -17.74
CA ILE A 179 21.75 -16.28 -19.17
C ILE A 179 22.82 -15.63 -20.04
N HIS A 180 23.31 -14.45 -19.66
CA HIS A 180 24.34 -13.72 -20.41
C HIS A 180 25.69 -14.50 -20.53
N ARG A 181 25.98 -15.47 -19.65
CA ARG A 181 27.17 -16.31 -19.72
C ARG A 181 27.06 -17.46 -20.70
N ILE A 182 25.84 -17.93 -21.01
CA ILE A 182 25.61 -19.10 -21.87
C ILE A 182 26.23 -18.92 -23.26
N PRO A 183 26.05 -17.82 -24.00
CA PRO A 183 26.69 -17.64 -25.29
C PRO A 183 28.21 -17.60 -25.23
N LYS A 184 28.78 -17.16 -24.11
CA LYS A 184 30.25 -17.15 -23.89
C LYS A 184 30.80 -18.57 -23.67
N LEU A 185 29.97 -19.47 -23.11
CA LEU A 185 30.35 -20.86 -22.83
C LEU A 185 30.13 -21.78 -24.04
N LEU A 186 28.96 -21.64 -24.70
CA LEU A 186 28.50 -22.55 -25.76
C LEU A 186 28.66 -21.98 -27.17
N GLY A 187 28.87 -20.69 -27.30
CA GLY A 187 28.74 -19.95 -28.55
C GLY A 187 27.27 -19.50 -28.81
N VAL A 188 27.10 -18.43 -29.60
CA VAL A 188 25.80 -17.76 -29.82
C VAL A 188 24.77 -18.71 -30.44
N SER A 189 25.15 -19.46 -31.50
CA SER A 189 24.21 -20.36 -32.19
C SER A 189 23.69 -21.48 -31.27
N LYS A 190 24.58 -22.11 -30.50
CA LYS A 190 24.20 -23.16 -29.54
C LYS A 190 23.38 -22.62 -28.38
N ALA A 191 23.63 -21.37 -27.96
CA ALA A 191 22.81 -20.69 -26.94
C ALA A 191 21.38 -20.49 -27.45
N TRP A 192 21.19 -19.98 -28.66
CA TRP A 192 19.87 -19.86 -29.27
C TRP A 192 19.17 -21.21 -29.42
N LEU A 193 19.90 -22.25 -29.85
CA LEU A 193 19.35 -23.61 -29.92
C LEU A 193 18.86 -24.11 -28.54
N LEU A 194 19.66 -23.89 -27.48
CA LEU A 194 19.30 -24.27 -26.11
C LEU A 194 18.01 -23.58 -25.67
N PHE A 195 17.88 -22.26 -25.85
CA PHE A 195 16.68 -21.52 -25.45
C PHE A 195 15.46 -21.90 -26.29
N SER A 196 15.63 -22.09 -27.59
CA SER A 196 14.54 -22.56 -28.46
C SER A 196 14.08 -23.97 -28.08
N SER A 197 15.04 -24.88 -27.82
CA SER A 197 14.71 -26.24 -27.36
C SER A 197 14.00 -26.25 -26.00
N PHE A 198 14.45 -25.38 -25.07
CA PHE A 198 13.79 -25.21 -23.78
C PHE A 198 12.34 -24.70 -23.97
N ALA A 199 12.14 -23.64 -24.76
CA ALA A 199 10.81 -23.09 -25.02
C ALA A 199 9.88 -24.10 -25.68
N VAL A 200 10.38 -24.88 -26.66
CA VAL A 200 9.61 -25.95 -27.30
C VAL A 200 9.26 -27.05 -26.30
N ALA A 201 10.20 -27.47 -25.45
CA ALA A 201 9.96 -28.49 -24.43
C ALA A 201 8.86 -28.02 -23.44
N GLU A 202 8.91 -26.78 -22.97
CA GLU A 202 7.90 -26.20 -22.09
C GLU A 202 6.50 -26.17 -22.76
N ILE A 203 6.42 -25.74 -24.02
CA ILE A 203 5.16 -25.71 -24.78
C ILE A 203 4.62 -27.13 -24.97
N VAL A 204 5.46 -28.08 -25.33
CA VAL A 204 5.06 -29.47 -25.54
C VAL A 204 4.55 -30.10 -24.24
N LEU A 205 5.30 -29.96 -23.15
CA LEU A 205 4.90 -30.51 -21.86
C LEU A 205 3.60 -29.90 -21.34
N TRP A 206 3.46 -28.57 -21.46
CA TRP A 206 2.29 -27.87 -20.94
C TRP A 206 1.04 -28.06 -21.82
N ARG A 207 1.18 -27.84 -23.14
CA ARG A 207 0.03 -27.75 -24.05
C ARG A 207 -0.35 -29.07 -24.74
N LEU A 208 0.64 -29.92 -25.07
CA LEU A 208 0.39 -31.14 -25.82
C LEU A 208 0.30 -32.38 -24.94
N LEU A 209 1.07 -32.43 -23.86
CA LEU A 209 1.12 -33.60 -22.98
C LEU A 209 0.38 -33.38 -21.65
N ASP A 210 -0.10 -32.18 -21.38
CA ASP A 210 -0.78 -31.78 -20.14
C ASP A 210 -0.03 -32.26 -18.89
N GLN A 211 1.27 -32.00 -18.86
CA GLN A 211 2.17 -32.43 -17.78
C GLN A 211 2.68 -31.22 -16.97
N PRO A 212 1.82 -30.55 -16.16
CA PRO A 212 2.21 -29.34 -15.44
C PRO A 212 3.35 -29.57 -14.44
N PHE A 213 3.41 -30.74 -13.82
CA PHE A 213 4.50 -31.08 -12.90
C PHE A 213 5.83 -31.23 -13.63
N ALA A 214 5.86 -31.90 -14.80
CA ALA A 214 7.06 -32.03 -15.61
C ALA A 214 7.55 -30.67 -16.13
N THR A 215 6.65 -29.82 -16.61
CA THR A 215 6.92 -28.43 -16.99
C THR A 215 7.59 -27.66 -15.85
N LEU A 216 6.99 -27.70 -14.66
CA LEU A 216 7.57 -27.05 -13.47
C LEU A 216 8.96 -27.58 -13.14
N MET A 217 9.18 -28.88 -13.22
CA MET A 217 10.50 -29.49 -12.96
C MET A 217 11.55 -29.06 -13.97
N VAL A 218 11.22 -29.03 -15.26
CA VAL A 218 12.15 -28.60 -16.32
C VAL A 218 12.52 -27.11 -16.12
N ALA A 219 11.52 -26.25 -15.85
CA ALA A 219 11.77 -24.85 -15.52
C ALA A 219 12.65 -24.69 -14.27
N LEU A 220 12.39 -25.47 -13.22
CA LEU A 220 13.18 -25.45 -11.98
C LEU A 220 14.63 -25.85 -12.22
N PHE A 221 14.86 -26.95 -12.95
CA PHE A 221 16.23 -27.38 -13.30
C PHE A 221 16.96 -26.34 -14.14
N PHE A 222 16.27 -25.68 -15.06
CA PHE A 222 16.85 -24.60 -15.86
C PHE A 222 17.26 -23.41 -14.96
N VAL A 223 16.38 -22.98 -14.08
CA VAL A 223 16.66 -21.90 -13.10
C VAL A 223 17.81 -22.27 -12.19
N LEU A 224 17.84 -23.49 -11.64
CA LEU A 224 18.95 -23.98 -10.80
C LEU A 224 20.27 -24.00 -11.58
N GLY A 225 20.25 -24.41 -12.85
CA GLY A 225 21.42 -24.35 -13.72
C GLY A 225 21.96 -22.92 -13.90
N LEU A 226 21.06 -21.94 -14.10
CA LEU A 226 21.45 -20.51 -14.18
C LEU A 226 22.03 -19.99 -12.86
N LEU A 227 21.44 -20.37 -11.72
CA LEU A 227 21.98 -20.01 -10.40
C LEU A 227 23.36 -20.63 -10.14
N CYS A 228 23.58 -21.87 -10.58
CA CYS A 228 24.88 -22.52 -10.50
C CYS A 228 25.94 -21.81 -11.37
N LEU A 229 25.55 -21.35 -12.58
CA LEU A 229 26.45 -20.57 -13.44
C LEU A 229 26.84 -19.22 -12.82
N GLU A 230 25.97 -18.63 -12.00
CA GLU A 230 26.20 -17.35 -11.31
C GLU A 230 26.25 -17.52 -9.78
N PHE A 231 26.70 -18.66 -9.26
CA PHE A 231 26.68 -18.99 -7.83
C PHE A 231 27.26 -17.88 -6.93
N ARG A 232 28.38 -17.26 -7.34
CA ARG A 232 28.98 -16.18 -6.56
C ARG A 232 28.08 -14.94 -6.49
N GLY A 233 27.43 -14.59 -7.58
CA GLY A 233 26.48 -13.49 -7.65
C GLY A 233 25.22 -13.80 -6.82
N ALA A 234 24.69 -15.01 -6.95
CA ALA A 234 23.54 -15.50 -6.17
C ALA A 234 23.83 -15.43 -4.66
N PHE A 235 24.99 -15.92 -4.22
CA PHE A 235 25.39 -15.86 -2.80
C PHE A 235 25.52 -14.43 -2.28
N ARG A 236 26.06 -13.50 -3.10
CA ARG A 236 26.15 -12.08 -2.73
C ARG A 236 24.76 -11.43 -2.65
N ALA A 237 23.87 -11.74 -3.59
CA ALA A 237 22.49 -11.27 -3.58
C ALA A 237 21.76 -11.78 -2.34
N LEU A 238 21.90 -13.07 -2.00
CA LEU A 238 21.35 -13.66 -0.80
C LEU A 238 21.85 -12.96 0.48
N THR A 239 23.17 -12.67 0.57
CA THR A 239 23.73 -11.96 1.74
C THR A 239 23.16 -10.54 1.86
N VAL A 240 22.93 -9.83 0.74
CA VAL A 240 22.28 -8.52 0.72
C VAL A 240 20.83 -8.65 1.19
N GLY A 241 20.10 -9.64 0.66
CA GLY A 241 18.70 -9.89 1.03
C GLY A 241 18.52 -10.21 2.51
N LEU A 242 19.32 -11.18 3.02
CA LEU A 242 19.26 -11.56 4.44
C LEU A 242 19.61 -10.40 5.37
N LEU A 243 20.64 -9.62 5.02
CA LEU A 243 21.05 -8.50 5.86
C LEU A 243 20.05 -7.34 5.76
N GLY A 244 19.51 -7.03 4.58
CA GLY A 244 18.45 -6.03 4.41
C GLY A 244 17.19 -6.41 5.15
N GLY A 245 16.78 -7.70 5.06
CA GLY A 245 15.66 -8.26 5.83
C GLY A 245 15.91 -8.17 7.34
N ALA A 246 17.13 -8.50 7.81
CA ALA A 246 17.46 -8.38 9.22
C ALA A 246 17.38 -6.92 9.72
N LEU A 247 17.85 -5.95 8.93
CA LEU A 247 17.79 -4.52 9.30
C LEU A 247 16.35 -3.99 9.43
N SER A 248 15.42 -4.52 8.67
CA SER A 248 13.99 -4.15 8.73
C SER A 248 13.15 -5.10 9.57
N ALA A 249 13.76 -6.12 10.20
CA ALA A 249 13.04 -7.20 10.89
C ALA A 249 12.19 -6.70 12.07
N PHE A 250 12.58 -5.63 12.75
CA PHE A 250 11.79 -5.02 13.82
C PHE A 250 10.37 -4.63 13.37
N TRP A 251 10.17 -4.39 12.08
CA TRP A 251 8.86 -4.06 11.49
C TRP A 251 8.31 -5.20 10.63
N VAL A 252 9.13 -5.78 9.74
CA VAL A 252 8.68 -6.81 8.77
C VAL A 252 8.26 -8.11 9.48
N VAL A 253 8.97 -8.52 10.55
CA VAL A 253 8.64 -9.77 11.26
C VAL A 253 7.30 -9.68 11.97
N PRO A 254 7.00 -8.66 12.79
CA PRO A 254 5.68 -8.51 13.36
C PRO A 254 4.57 -8.36 12.31
N PHE A 255 4.81 -7.57 11.25
CA PHE A 255 3.88 -7.47 10.13
C PHE A 255 3.51 -8.85 9.58
N TYR A 256 4.51 -9.67 9.24
CA TYR A 256 4.29 -10.98 8.64
C TYR A 256 3.60 -11.98 9.58
N LEU A 257 4.02 -12.02 10.84
CA LEU A 257 3.45 -12.96 11.83
C LEU A 257 2.05 -12.53 12.30
N ARG A 258 1.67 -11.26 12.13
CA ARG A 258 0.34 -10.75 12.47
C ARG A 258 -0.55 -10.50 11.25
N ARG A 259 -0.14 -10.91 10.06
CA ARG A 259 -0.89 -10.68 8.79
C ARG A 259 -2.31 -11.25 8.80
N ASP A 260 -2.59 -12.24 9.63
CA ASP A 260 -3.91 -12.85 9.73
C ASP A 260 -4.95 -11.91 10.41
N TYR A 261 -4.47 -10.84 11.05
CA TYR A 261 -5.29 -9.75 11.59
C TYR A 261 -5.48 -8.59 10.61
N LEU A 262 -4.94 -8.67 9.40
CA LEU A 262 -5.28 -7.74 8.32
C LEU A 262 -6.71 -7.99 7.85
N ASN A 263 -7.45 -6.91 7.62
CA ASN A 263 -8.71 -7.00 6.88
C ASN A 263 -8.43 -7.28 5.40
N ASP A 264 -9.21 -8.16 4.80
CA ASP A 264 -9.22 -8.39 3.35
C ASP A 264 -10.36 -7.58 2.73
N MET A 265 -10.01 -6.54 2.00
CA MET A 265 -10.98 -5.67 1.31
C MET A 265 -11.63 -6.36 0.10
N GLY A 266 -11.09 -7.49 -0.36
CA GLY A 266 -11.60 -8.20 -1.53
C GLY A 266 -11.49 -7.38 -2.81
N TRP A 267 -10.39 -6.59 -2.96
CA TRP A 267 -10.19 -5.72 -4.13
C TRP A 267 -10.41 -6.47 -5.44
N GLU A 268 -11.21 -5.88 -6.32
CA GLU A 268 -11.51 -6.47 -7.61
C GLU A 268 -10.26 -6.66 -8.46
N LYS A 269 -10.02 -7.90 -8.88
CA LYS A 269 -8.93 -8.21 -9.81
C LYS A 269 -9.23 -7.59 -11.17
N LEU A 270 -8.27 -6.83 -11.71
CA LEU A 270 -8.32 -6.38 -13.08
C LEU A 270 -8.07 -7.58 -14.02
N THR A 271 -9.01 -7.86 -14.91
CA THR A 271 -9.00 -9.04 -15.79
C THR A 271 -8.65 -8.71 -17.24
N GLU A 272 -8.92 -7.48 -17.67
CA GLU A 272 -8.73 -7.04 -19.06
C GLU A 272 -7.25 -6.83 -19.39
N LEU A 273 -6.58 -7.94 -19.78
CA LEU A 273 -5.12 -7.96 -20.03
C LEU A 273 -4.71 -7.01 -21.14
N ARG A 274 -5.51 -6.93 -22.23
CA ARG A 274 -5.19 -6.08 -23.37
C ARG A 274 -5.20 -4.61 -22.98
N GLU A 275 -6.21 -4.20 -22.24
CA GLU A 275 -6.39 -2.81 -21.81
C GLU A 275 -5.36 -2.42 -20.77
N ASN A 276 -5.18 -3.22 -19.75
CA ASN A 276 -4.28 -2.88 -18.65
C ASN A 276 -2.79 -2.97 -19.02
N LEU A 277 -2.38 -3.89 -19.89
CA LEU A 277 -0.97 -4.05 -20.23
C LEU A 277 -0.55 -3.29 -21.49
N PHE A 278 -1.45 -3.14 -22.49
CA PHE A 278 -1.04 -2.65 -23.79
C PHE A 278 -1.83 -1.42 -24.28
N PHE A 279 -3.13 -1.36 -24.04
CA PHE A 279 -3.99 -0.32 -24.62
C PHE A 279 -5.05 0.14 -23.61
N PRO A 280 -4.69 0.96 -22.60
CA PRO A 280 -5.65 1.46 -21.63
C PRO A 280 -6.81 2.18 -22.32
N ALA A 281 -8.03 1.68 -22.09
CA ALA A 281 -9.23 2.11 -22.80
C ALA A 281 -9.95 3.28 -22.10
N GLU A 282 -9.98 3.28 -20.78
CA GLU A 282 -10.82 4.18 -19.98
C GLU A 282 -10.30 5.62 -19.87
N LEU A 283 -9.00 5.83 -20.08
CA LEU A 283 -8.37 7.17 -20.06
C LEU A 283 -8.01 7.64 -21.47
N SER A 284 -8.61 7.02 -22.49
CA SER A 284 -8.16 7.16 -23.85
C SER A 284 -8.87 8.26 -24.64
N GLY A 285 -8.43 9.49 -24.46
CA GLY A 285 -8.41 10.43 -25.60
C GLY A 285 -7.47 9.91 -26.70
N ALA A 286 -7.64 10.41 -27.94
CA ALA A 286 -6.79 10.00 -29.07
C ALA A 286 -5.28 10.17 -28.77
N GLY A 287 -4.91 11.15 -27.94
CA GLY A 287 -3.56 11.42 -27.49
C GLY A 287 -2.92 10.30 -26.66
N SER A 288 -3.67 9.66 -25.75
CA SER A 288 -3.16 8.60 -24.90
C SER A 288 -2.85 7.32 -25.69
N ARG A 289 -3.70 6.95 -26.65
CA ARG A 289 -3.47 5.80 -27.53
C ARG A 289 -2.23 5.92 -28.39
N ILE A 290 -1.97 7.12 -28.90
CA ILE A 290 -0.75 7.39 -29.67
C ILE A 290 0.48 7.27 -28.79
N SER A 291 0.42 7.83 -27.57
CA SER A 291 1.51 7.81 -26.61
C SER A 291 1.93 6.37 -26.23
N ILE A 292 0.98 5.52 -25.83
CA ILE A 292 1.28 4.11 -25.43
C ILE A 292 1.76 3.28 -26.61
N THR A 293 1.25 3.51 -27.81
CA THR A 293 1.67 2.79 -29.03
C THR A 293 3.14 3.04 -29.34
N TRP A 294 3.60 4.30 -29.28
CA TRP A 294 5.00 4.64 -29.49
C TRP A 294 5.91 4.07 -28.40
N LEU A 295 5.44 4.09 -27.14
CA LEU A 295 6.15 3.50 -26.02
C LEU A 295 6.37 1.99 -26.26
N LEU A 296 5.31 1.26 -26.61
CA LEU A 296 5.35 -0.17 -26.89
C LEU A 296 6.24 -0.49 -28.10
N ALA A 297 6.16 0.30 -29.18
CA ALA A 297 6.98 0.12 -30.36
C ALA A 297 8.48 0.32 -30.04
N LEU A 298 8.85 1.37 -29.33
CA LEU A 298 10.21 1.63 -28.91
C LEU A 298 10.74 0.58 -27.93
N ALA A 299 9.91 0.19 -26.94
CA ALA A 299 10.26 -0.84 -25.97
C ALA A 299 10.47 -2.21 -26.66
N GLY A 300 9.55 -2.60 -27.54
CA GLY A 300 9.64 -3.83 -28.32
C GLY A 300 10.89 -3.87 -29.21
N PHE A 301 11.17 -2.77 -29.91
CA PHE A 301 12.38 -2.66 -30.73
C PHE A 301 13.66 -2.75 -29.86
N GLY A 302 13.68 -2.05 -28.72
CA GLY A 302 14.77 -2.10 -27.75
C GLY A 302 15.00 -3.51 -27.21
N ALA A 303 13.92 -4.19 -26.84
CA ALA A 303 13.95 -5.57 -26.36
C ALA A 303 14.54 -6.53 -27.44
N VAL A 304 13.97 -6.52 -28.65
CA VAL A 304 14.41 -7.40 -29.75
C VAL A 304 15.87 -7.13 -30.11
N ALA A 305 16.22 -5.87 -30.39
CA ALA A 305 17.59 -5.51 -30.77
C ALA A 305 18.63 -5.85 -29.69
N GLY A 306 18.28 -5.68 -28.42
CA GLY A 306 19.16 -5.98 -27.30
C GLY A 306 19.29 -7.47 -27.00
N LEU A 307 18.20 -8.25 -27.13
CA LEU A 307 18.25 -9.71 -27.00
C LEU A 307 19.16 -10.35 -28.07
N PHE A 308 19.06 -9.89 -29.33
CA PHE A 308 19.95 -10.37 -30.38
C PHE A 308 21.43 -10.05 -30.10
N ARG A 309 21.73 -8.99 -29.33
CA ARG A 309 23.06 -8.62 -28.89
C ARG A 309 23.47 -9.26 -27.57
N TRP A 310 22.59 -10.06 -26.95
CA TRP A 310 22.82 -10.67 -25.65
C TRP A 310 23.16 -9.63 -24.56
N GLU A 311 22.57 -8.44 -24.64
CA GLU A 311 22.78 -7.38 -23.67
C GLU A 311 22.15 -7.77 -22.32
N ARG A 312 22.99 -7.94 -21.28
CA ARG A 312 22.56 -8.40 -19.96
C ARG A 312 21.44 -7.53 -19.37
N SER A 313 21.53 -6.22 -19.54
CA SER A 313 20.53 -5.27 -19.02
C SER A 313 19.17 -5.43 -19.72
N ILE A 314 19.20 -5.72 -21.03
CA ILE A 314 17.97 -6.00 -21.78
C ILE A 314 17.37 -7.35 -21.37
N ILE A 315 18.21 -8.38 -21.23
CA ILE A 315 17.75 -9.70 -20.71
C ILE A 315 17.06 -9.52 -19.36
N PHE A 316 17.64 -8.71 -18.47
CA PHE A 316 17.04 -8.40 -17.17
C PHE A 316 15.70 -7.65 -17.32
N LEU A 317 15.64 -6.58 -18.12
CA LEU A 317 14.42 -5.77 -18.28
C LEU A 317 13.31 -6.59 -18.96
N VAL A 318 13.62 -7.39 -19.96
CA VAL A 318 12.63 -8.27 -20.63
C VAL A 318 12.12 -9.35 -19.67
N ALA A 319 13.02 -10.00 -18.92
CA ALA A 319 12.61 -10.97 -17.91
C ALA A 319 11.72 -10.33 -16.83
N LEU A 320 12.07 -9.11 -16.40
CA LEU A 320 11.29 -8.35 -15.44
C LEU A 320 9.90 -8.00 -15.98
N SER A 321 9.81 -7.43 -17.19
CA SER A 321 8.54 -7.10 -17.83
C SER A 321 7.68 -8.35 -18.02
N SER A 322 8.25 -9.46 -18.51
CA SER A 322 7.50 -10.71 -18.69
C SER A 322 7.00 -11.28 -17.37
N CYS A 323 7.83 -11.27 -16.33
CA CYS A 323 7.45 -11.72 -14.99
C CYS A 323 6.29 -10.88 -14.42
N LEU A 324 6.35 -9.55 -14.59
CA LEU A 324 5.29 -8.64 -14.13
C LEU A 324 3.99 -8.83 -14.88
N ALA A 325 4.03 -9.02 -16.21
CA ALA A 325 2.84 -9.28 -17.01
C ALA A 325 2.19 -10.62 -16.62
N ILE A 326 2.99 -11.68 -16.42
CA ILE A 326 2.52 -12.98 -15.96
C ILE A 326 1.96 -12.87 -14.53
N ALA A 327 2.67 -12.19 -13.65
CA ALA A 327 2.22 -11.96 -12.28
C ALA A 327 0.88 -11.20 -12.27
N PHE A 328 0.74 -10.13 -13.04
CA PHE A 328 -0.51 -9.39 -13.16
C PHE A 328 -1.68 -10.29 -13.61
N ALA A 329 -1.46 -11.11 -14.63
CA ALA A 329 -2.47 -12.01 -15.17
C ALA A 329 -2.87 -13.13 -14.20
N GLN A 330 -1.89 -13.69 -13.46
CA GLN A 330 -2.07 -14.86 -12.59
C GLN A 330 -2.28 -14.51 -11.11
N TRP A 331 -2.11 -13.22 -10.73
CA TRP A 331 -2.25 -12.83 -9.33
C TRP A 331 -3.64 -13.20 -8.80
N PRO A 332 -3.73 -13.90 -7.68
CA PRO A 332 -5.03 -14.23 -7.12
C PRO A 332 -5.76 -12.97 -6.66
N GLN A 333 -7.09 -13.01 -6.63
CA GLN A 333 -7.87 -12.01 -5.93
C GLN A 333 -7.69 -12.24 -4.43
N ASP A 334 -6.99 -11.33 -3.77
CA ASP A 334 -6.63 -11.39 -2.36
C ASP A 334 -6.28 -9.97 -1.89
N ARG A 335 -5.68 -9.85 -0.72
CA ARG A 335 -5.28 -8.61 -0.03
C ARG A 335 -4.46 -7.64 -0.86
N ILE A 336 -3.69 -8.13 -1.83
CA ILE A 336 -2.91 -7.28 -2.74
C ILE A 336 -3.62 -7.17 -4.09
N TRP A 337 -4.09 -5.98 -4.41
CA TRP A 337 -4.69 -5.67 -5.70
C TRP A 337 -3.67 -5.81 -6.84
N ASN A 338 -3.99 -6.60 -7.88
CA ASN A 338 -3.06 -6.84 -9.00
C ASN A 338 -2.69 -5.57 -9.77
N ALA A 339 -3.53 -4.53 -9.75
CA ALA A 339 -3.22 -3.21 -10.33
C ALA A 339 -1.92 -2.60 -9.78
N ARG A 340 -1.52 -2.95 -8.53
CA ARG A 340 -0.27 -2.48 -7.92
C ARG A 340 1.00 -2.99 -8.62
N LEU A 341 0.88 -3.97 -9.53
CA LEU A 341 1.99 -4.47 -10.35
C LEU A 341 2.19 -3.64 -11.63
N LEU A 342 1.18 -2.93 -12.10
CA LEU A 342 1.21 -2.17 -13.35
C LEU A 342 2.25 -1.03 -13.39
N PRO A 343 2.47 -0.24 -12.31
CA PRO A 343 3.51 0.79 -12.31
C PRO A 343 4.91 0.24 -12.64
N PHE A 344 5.21 -0.96 -12.16
CA PHE A 344 6.50 -1.61 -12.45
C PHE A 344 6.60 -2.10 -13.91
N TRP A 345 5.49 -2.60 -14.46
CA TRP A 345 5.37 -2.95 -15.87
C TRP A 345 5.61 -1.72 -16.75
N TYR A 346 4.89 -0.64 -16.54
CA TYR A 346 5.05 0.59 -17.33
C TYR A 346 6.46 1.16 -17.20
N LEU A 347 7.00 1.26 -15.98
CA LEU A 347 8.37 1.76 -15.78
C LEU A 347 9.40 0.92 -16.52
N SER A 348 9.26 -0.41 -16.56
CA SER A 348 10.16 -1.28 -17.32
C SER A 348 10.04 -1.06 -18.83
N LEU A 349 8.85 -0.76 -19.35
CA LEU A 349 8.65 -0.38 -20.75
C LEU A 349 9.32 0.96 -21.09
N TYR A 350 9.21 1.98 -20.24
CA TYR A 350 9.91 3.25 -20.42
C TYR A 350 11.43 3.06 -20.47
N LEU A 351 11.98 2.22 -19.60
CA LEU A 351 13.41 1.92 -19.61
C LEU A 351 13.82 1.17 -20.89
N LEU A 352 13.04 0.20 -21.36
CA LEU A 352 13.26 -0.51 -22.62
C LEU A 352 13.13 0.44 -23.82
N ALA A 353 12.19 1.38 -23.79
CA ALA A 353 12.03 2.39 -24.83
C ALA A 353 13.26 3.31 -24.93
N GLY A 354 13.88 3.65 -23.79
CA GLY A 354 15.16 4.37 -23.77
C GLY A 354 16.27 3.63 -24.52
N TRP A 355 16.34 2.29 -24.38
CA TRP A 355 17.24 1.45 -25.17
C TRP A 355 16.84 1.44 -26.66
N GLY A 356 15.55 1.30 -26.98
CA GLY A 356 15.04 1.33 -28.35
C GLY A 356 15.36 2.65 -29.04
N PHE A 357 15.13 3.76 -28.37
CA PHE A 357 15.49 5.10 -28.86
C PHE A 357 17.00 5.19 -29.16
N TRP A 358 17.83 4.70 -28.26
CA TRP A 358 19.29 4.72 -28.47
C TRP A 358 19.71 3.91 -29.71
N TYR A 359 19.16 2.71 -29.90
CA TYR A 359 19.49 1.88 -31.07
C TYR A 359 19.01 2.52 -32.38
N LEU A 360 17.80 3.10 -32.41
CA LEU A 360 17.30 3.81 -33.59
C LEU A 360 18.14 5.05 -33.89
N PHE A 361 18.47 5.81 -32.86
CA PHE A 361 19.29 7.03 -33.00
C PHE A 361 20.71 6.68 -33.57
N GLN A 362 21.30 5.61 -33.06
CA GLN A 362 22.58 5.11 -33.63
C GLN A 362 22.43 4.70 -35.10
N ALA A 363 21.37 3.97 -35.43
CA ALA A 363 21.13 3.52 -36.79
C ALA A 363 20.91 4.71 -37.74
N ALA A 364 20.07 5.68 -37.37
CA ALA A 364 19.86 6.89 -38.18
C ALA A 364 21.14 7.68 -38.38
N CYS A 365 21.94 7.87 -37.33
CA CYS A 365 23.23 8.57 -37.44
C CYS A 365 24.26 7.81 -38.29
N SER A 366 24.25 6.47 -38.27
CA SER A 366 25.14 5.67 -39.09
C SER A 366 24.78 5.77 -40.60
N GLN A 367 23.52 5.80 -40.93
CA GLN A 367 23.01 6.00 -42.29
C GLN A 367 23.42 7.37 -42.85
N LEU A 368 23.22 8.43 -42.06
CA LEU A 368 23.64 9.80 -42.43
C LEU A 368 25.16 9.93 -42.64
N ARG A 369 25.96 9.01 -42.07
CA ARG A 369 27.42 8.95 -42.20
C ARG A 369 27.91 8.10 -43.37
N ALA A 370 27.11 7.13 -43.83
CA ALA A 370 27.47 6.27 -44.95
C ALA A 370 27.76 7.06 -46.24
N GLY A 371 27.30 8.32 -46.34
CA GLY A 371 27.68 9.26 -47.38
C GLY A 371 28.97 10.11 -47.13
N ARG A 372 29.64 9.95 -45.95
CA ARG A 372 30.83 10.73 -45.58
C ARG A 372 31.71 9.88 -44.65
N SER A 373 32.86 9.47 -45.15
CA SER A 373 33.86 8.66 -44.42
C SER A 373 34.34 9.37 -43.14
N ALA A 374 33.84 8.93 -41.98
CA ALA A 374 34.37 9.35 -40.69
C ALA A 374 34.56 8.13 -39.77
N ALA A 375 35.81 7.85 -39.42
CA ALA A 375 36.18 6.74 -38.55
C ALA A 375 35.61 6.87 -37.10
N PRO A 376 35.31 5.73 -36.41
CA PRO A 376 34.96 5.74 -35.01
C PRO A 376 36.11 6.31 -34.17
N GLY A 377 35.84 7.26 -33.29
CA GLY A 377 36.84 7.91 -32.42
C GLY A 377 37.09 9.40 -32.74
N THR A 378 36.55 9.95 -33.81
CA THR A 378 36.63 11.36 -34.15
C THR A 378 35.69 12.23 -33.30
N HIS A 379 36.00 13.55 -33.19
CA HIS A 379 35.12 14.56 -32.51
C HIS A 379 33.66 14.47 -32.94
N LYS A 380 33.35 14.13 -34.20
CA LYS A 380 31.99 13.94 -34.73
C LYS A 380 31.25 12.71 -34.13
N GLY A 381 32.02 11.65 -33.79
CA GLY A 381 31.45 10.49 -33.10
C GLY A 381 30.96 10.79 -31.68
N ARG A 382 31.72 11.60 -30.95
CA ARG A 382 31.35 12.05 -29.59
C ARG A 382 30.11 12.95 -29.62
N LEU A 383 30.01 13.87 -30.61
CA LEU A 383 28.86 14.77 -30.71
C LEU A 383 27.51 14.01 -30.79
N VAL A 384 27.45 12.91 -31.53
CA VAL A 384 26.20 12.11 -31.66
C VAL A 384 25.82 11.47 -30.35
N ILE A 385 26.80 10.97 -29.59
CA ILE A 385 26.53 10.32 -28.29
C ILE A 385 25.94 11.33 -27.29
N TYR A 386 26.39 12.59 -27.29
CA TYR A 386 25.84 13.63 -26.44
C TYR A 386 24.52 14.24 -27.00
N ALA A 387 24.30 14.19 -28.30
CA ALA A 387 23.06 14.68 -28.91
C ALA A 387 21.82 13.81 -28.56
N ALA A 388 21.99 12.48 -28.43
CA ALA A 388 20.88 11.57 -28.16
C ALA A 388 20.04 11.94 -26.92
N PRO A 389 20.62 12.13 -25.71
CA PRO A 389 19.85 12.50 -24.54
C PRO A 389 19.26 13.93 -24.64
N ILE A 390 19.93 14.86 -25.32
CA ILE A 390 19.42 16.22 -25.56
C ILE A 390 18.18 16.17 -26.45
N VAL A 391 18.22 15.41 -27.54
CA VAL A 391 17.08 15.21 -28.44
C VAL A 391 15.93 14.50 -27.71
N ALA A 392 16.23 13.44 -26.97
CA ALA A 392 15.22 12.73 -26.16
C ALA A 392 14.56 13.65 -25.12
N LEU A 393 15.36 14.43 -24.40
CA LEU A 393 14.85 15.39 -23.42
C LEU A 393 14.02 16.49 -24.11
N GLY A 394 14.49 17.00 -25.27
CA GLY A 394 13.76 17.98 -26.05
C GLY A 394 12.38 17.46 -26.50
N ILE A 395 12.30 16.22 -26.98
CA ILE A 395 11.05 15.56 -27.36
C ILE A 395 10.15 15.37 -26.12
N ALA A 396 10.73 14.91 -25.01
CA ALA A 396 9.99 14.70 -23.75
C ALA A 396 9.41 16.01 -23.23
N LEU A 397 10.20 17.09 -23.19
CA LEU A 397 9.74 18.40 -22.72
C LEU A 397 8.70 19.00 -23.69
N ALA A 398 8.90 18.86 -24.99
CA ALA A 398 7.92 19.34 -25.99
C ALA A 398 6.60 18.56 -25.86
N GLY A 399 6.64 17.25 -25.71
CA GLY A 399 5.45 16.42 -25.49
C GLY A 399 4.73 16.77 -24.18
N THR A 400 5.48 16.91 -23.08
CA THR A 400 4.90 17.31 -21.79
C THR A 400 4.33 18.73 -21.84
N SER A 401 5.04 19.67 -22.50
CA SER A 401 4.55 21.05 -22.68
C SER A 401 3.28 21.12 -23.53
N LEU A 402 3.20 20.30 -24.59
CA LEU A 402 1.99 20.16 -25.41
C LEU A 402 0.84 19.61 -24.56
N TYR A 403 1.10 18.53 -23.84
CA TYR A 403 0.12 17.89 -22.97
C TYR A 403 -0.40 18.82 -21.86
N LEU A 404 0.47 19.64 -21.26
CA LEU A 404 0.07 20.62 -20.24
C LEU A 404 -0.53 21.91 -20.83
N GLY A 405 -0.59 22.03 -22.16
CA GLY A 405 -1.10 23.25 -22.83
C GLY A 405 -0.18 24.47 -22.71
N THR A 406 1.12 24.26 -22.48
CA THR A 406 2.11 25.33 -22.26
C THR A 406 3.08 25.52 -23.42
N SER A 407 2.89 24.82 -24.55
CA SER A 407 3.77 24.91 -25.72
C SER A 407 3.73 26.32 -26.32
N PRO A 408 4.90 26.96 -26.56
CA PRO A 408 4.94 28.31 -27.16
C PRO A 408 4.29 28.37 -28.55
N GLY A 409 3.42 29.34 -28.77
CA GLY A 409 2.68 29.49 -30.03
C GLY A 409 1.45 28.61 -30.16
N GLY A 410 1.05 27.89 -29.13
CA GLY A 410 -0.23 27.22 -29.06
C GLY A 410 -1.37 28.18 -28.68
N SER A 411 -2.60 27.76 -28.91
CA SER A 411 -3.82 28.51 -28.57
C SER A 411 -4.91 27.57 -28.06
N TYR A 412 -5.84 28.10 -27.28
CA TYR A 412 -7.04 27.39 -26.85
C TYR A 412 -8.20 27.70 -27.81
N ASP A 413 -8.98 26.67 -28.10
CA ASP A 413 -10.23 26.85 -28.87
C ASP A 413 -11.44 27.06 -27.96
N ALA A 414 -12.66 27.09 -28.57
CA ALA A 414 -13.90 27.34 -27.83
C ALA A 414 -14.25 26.25 -26.80
N ASP A 415 -13.79 25.02 -27.02
CA ASP A 415 -13.99 23.89 -26.12
C ASP A 415 -12.86 23.78 -25.06
N ASN A 416 -12.00 24.80 -24.99
CA ASN A 416 -10.81 24.84 -24.12
C ASN A 416 -9.79 23.77 -24.45
N ASP A 417 -9.81 23.17 -25.65
CA ASP A 417 -8.78 22.25 -26.13
C ASP A 417 -7.56 23.05 -26.56
N PHE A 418 -6.37 22.54 -26.25
CA PHE A 418 -5.12 23.19 -26.62
C PHE A 418 -4.65 22.71 -27.99
N ARG A 419 -4.41 23.66 -28.91
CA ARG A 419 -3.92 23.40 -30.27
C ARG A 419 -2.53 23.94 -30.50
N TRP A 420 -1.67 23.11 -31.07
CA TRP A 420 -0.30 23.47 -31.48
C TRP A 420 0.00 22.92 -32.87
N GLY A 421 -0.13 23.76 -33.89
CA GLY A 421 -0.08 23.32 -35.28
C GLY A 421 -1.18 22.29 -35.60
N PRO A 422 -0.82 21.09 -36.11
CA PRO A 422 -1.78 20.01 -36.37
C PRO A 422 -2.14 19.17 -35.16
N LEU A 423 -1.51 19.41 -34.02
CA LEU A 423 -1.71 18.63 -32.79
C LEU A 423 -2.75 19.32 -31.90
N SER A 424 -3.62 18.51 -31.30
CA SER A 424 -4.62 18.96 -30.33
C SER A 424 -4.60 18.05 -29.10
N VAL A 425 -4.78 18.65 -27.93
CA VAL A 425 -4.95 17.96 -26.64
C VAL A 425 -6.23 18.46 -26.02
N SER A 426 -7.12 17.53 -25.66
CA SER A 426 -8.41 17.88 -25.05
C SER A 426 -8.23 18.55 -23.69
N ALA A 427 -9.24 19.32 -23.28
CA ALA A 427 -9.27 19.94 -21.96
C ALA A 427 -9.22 18.87 -20.86
N GLU A 428 -9.89 17.74 -21.06
CA GLU A 428 -9.92 16.60 -20.13
C GLU A 428 -8.53 15.97 -19.96
N ASP A 429 -7.88 15.57 -21.07
CA ASP A 429 -6.52 15.00 -21.03
C ASP A 429 -5.51 15.96 -20.38
N ARG A 430 -5.59 17.25 -20.72
CA ARG A 430 -4.70 18.30 -20.21
C ARG A 430 -4.86 18.51 -18.71
N ASN A 431 -6.07 18.41 -18.21
CA ASN A 431 -6.38 18.62 -16.80
C ASN A 431 -6.06 17.42 -15.92
N PHE A 432 -5.70 16.27 -16.47
CA PHE A 432 -5.42 15.07 -15.67
C PHE A 432 -4.33 15.32 -14.63
N VAL A 433 -3.11 15.70 -15.03
CA VAL A 433 -2.01 15.96 -14.08
C VAL A 433 -2.19 17.31 -13.37
N SER A 434 -2.54 18.37 -14.09
CA SER A 434 -2.72 19.70 -13.51
C SER A 434 -3.89 19.74 -12.54
N GLY A 435 -4.99 19.06 -12.83
CA GLY A 435 -6.14 18.93 -11.93
C GLY A 435 -5.79 18.25 -10.62
N TRP A 436 -5.04 17.14 -10.65
CA TRP A 436 -4.55 16.51 -9.43
C TRP A 436 -3.64 17.43 -8.62
N ALA A 437 -2.77 18.20 -9.27
CA ALA A 437 -1.90 19.16 -8.60
C ALA A 437 -2.69 20.31 -7.98
N GLU A 438 -3.60 20.91 -8.74
CA GLU A 438 -4.48 21.97 -8.25
C GLU A 438 -5.33 21.50 -7.08
N TRP A 439 -5.99 20.33 -7.22
CA TRP A 439 -6.79 19.74 -6.16
C TRP A 439 -6.04 19.57 -4.84
N ASN A 440 -4.77 19.18 -4.88
CA ASN A 440 -3.98 18.91 -3.67
C ASN A 440 -3.26 20.16 -3.12
N PHE A 441 -2.96 21.16 -3.95
CA PHE A 441 -2.08 22.27 -3.57
C PHE A 441 -2.74 23.66 -3.64
N SER A 442 -3.98 23.79 -4.11
CA SER A 442 -4.71 25.07 -4.13
C SER A 442 -5.05 25.62 -2.73
N GLY A 443 -4.94 24.80 -1.70
CA GLY A 443 -5.37 25.12 -0.34
C GLY A 443 -6.80 24.64 -0.08
N TYR A 444 -7.03 24.17 1.14
CA TYR A 444 -8.35 23.66 1.54
C TYR A 444 -9.37 24.79 1.64
N GLU A 445 -8.93 25.97 2.08
CA GLU A 445 -9.72 27.19 2.26
C GLU A 445 -10.34 27.71 0.97
N ASN A 446 -9.77 27.34 -0.18
CA ASN A 446 -10.29 27.71 -1.49
C ASN A 446 -11.44 26.78 -1.98
N ARG A 447 -11.78 25.75 -1.23
CA ARG A 447 -12.89 24.85 -1.57
C ARG A 447 -14.23 25.46 -1.15
N ALA A 448 -15.27 25.21 -1.97
CA ALA A 448 -16.60 25.77 -1.75
C ALA A 448 -17.19 25.40 -0.36
N ALA A 449 -16.93 24.19 0.12
CA ALA A 449 -17.45 23.71 1.40
C ALA A 449 -16.47 23.83 2.58
N SER A 450 -15.38 24.59 2.45
CA SER A 450 -14.37 24.73 3.51
C SER A 450 -14.96 25.34 4.78
N GLU A 451 -15.81 26.36 4.65
CA GLU A 451 -16.49 27.02 5.76
C GLU A 451 -17.41 26.03 6.48
N THR A 452 -18.29 25.35 5.75
CA THR A 452 -19.24 24.38 6.29
C THR A 452 -18.54 23.22 7.02
N PHE A 453 -17.42 22.73 6.47
CA PHE A 453 -16.63 21.69 7.11
C PHE A 453 -15.92 22.18 8.38
N ASN A 454 -15.40 23.40 8.36
CA ASN A 454 -14.79 24.01 9.54
C ASN A 454 -15.84 24.24 10.65
N ASP A 455 -17.05 24.66 10.31
CA ASP A 455 -18.17 24.80 11.28
C ASP A 455 -18.54 23.45 11.90
N LEU A 456 -18.54 22.37 11.11
CA LEU A 456 -18.74 21.03 11.64
C LEU A 456 -17.64 20.66 12.65
N ILE A 457 -16.36 20.94 12.34
CA ILE A 457 -15.24 20.68 13.25
C ILE A 457 -15.43 21.46 14.56
N GLN A 458 -15.75 22.76 14.50
CA GLN A 458 -15.95 23.58 15.71
C GLN A 458 -17.15 23.09 16.51
N THR A 459 -18.22 22.69 15.84
CA THR A 459 -19.39 22.08 16.47
C THR A 459 -19.02 20.79 17.22
N MET A 460 -18.24 19.89 16.58
CA MET A 460 -17.82 18.64 17.21
C MET A 460 -16.84 18.86 18.35
N LYS A 461 -15.95 19.86 18.29
CA LYS A 461 -15.14 20.28 19.44
C LYS A 461 -15.99 20.69 20.63
N LYS A 462 -17.04 21.49 20.38
CA LYS A 462 -17.99 21.91 21.41
C LYS A 462 -18.77 20.70 21.95
N VAL A 463 -19.25 19.83 21.09
CA VAL A 463 -19.96 18.59 21.49
C VAL A 463 -19.07 17.73 22.39
N GLY A 464 -17.80 17.54 22.05
CA GLY A 464 -16.85 16.80 22.88
C GLY A 464 -16.66 17.43 24.26
N LYS A 465 -16.62 18.77 24.34
CA LYS A 465 -16.52 19.51 25.60
C LYS A 465 -17.78 19.41 26.47
N ASP A 466 -18.96 19.54 25.86
CA ASP A 466 -20.24 19.63 26.56
C ASP A 466 -20.81 18.26 26.93
N HIS A 467 -20.54 17.24 26.11
CA HIS A 467 -21.12 15.89 26.24
C HIS A 467 -20.04 14.79 26.45
N GLY A 468 -18.77 15.13 26.46
CA GLY A 468 -17.65 14.20 26.63
C GLY A 468 -17.10 13.65 25.31
N CYS A 469 -15.87 13.14 25.36
CA CYS A 469 -15.23 12.50 24.22
C CYS A 469 -15.90 11.16 23.87
N GLY A 470 -15.79 10.72 22.60
CA GLY A 470 -16.38 9.45 22.17
C GLY A 470 -16.28 9.21 20.68
N ARG A 471 -16.71 8.04 20.24
CA ARG A 471 -16.71 7.65 18.83
C ARG A 471 -17.87 8.26 18.09
N ALA A 472 -17.62 8.73 16.87
CA ALA A 472 -18.61 9.18 15.93
C ALA A 472 -18.76 8.21 14.75
N LEU A 473 -19.99 8.02 14.31
CA LEU A 473 -20.32 7.50 13.00
C LEU A 473 -21.03 8.60 12.23
N TRP A 474 -20.71 8.77 10.97
CA TRP A 474 -21.28 9.80 10.12
C TRP A 474 -21.88 9.20 8.85
N GLU A 475 -22.96 9.82 8.39
CA GLU A 475 -23.61 9.46 7.15
C GLU A 475 -22.67 9.71 5.96
N TYR A 476 -22.53 8.72 5.09
CA TYR A 476 -21.77 8.84 3.84
C TYR A 476 -22.71 9.25 2.71
N ASP A 477 -22.28 10.21 1.93
CA ASP A 477 -22.92 10.58 0.68
C ASP A 477 -21.85 10.96 -0.35
N LYS A 478 -21.75 10.17 -1.42
CA LYS A 478 -20.70 10.35 -2.44
C LYS A 478 -20.91 11.60 -3.29
N ASP A 479 -22.16 12.03 -3.47
CA ASP A 479 -22.49 13.11 -4.38
C ASP A 479 -22.38 14.47 -3.66
N GLU A 480 -22.87 14.56 -2.44
CA GLU A 480 -22.91 15.80 -1.65
C GLU A 480 -21.58 16.05 -0.90
N LEU A 481 -21.03 15.04 -0.24
CA LEU A 481 -19.80 15.19 0.56
C LEU A 481 -18.53 15.35 -0.30
N GLY A 482 -18.61 15.11 -1.61
CA GLY A 482 -17.53 15.40 -2.54
C GLY A 482 -17.05 16.86 -2.49
N SER A 483 -17.95 17.78 -2.14
CA SER A 483 -17.67 19.21 -1.94
C SER A 483 -16.63 19.48 -0.84
N TYR A 484 -16.50 18.61 0.16
CA TYR A 484 -15.46 18.66 1.21
C TYR A 484 -14.07 18.20 0.73
N GLY A 485 -13.93 17.85 -0.54
CA GLY A 485 -12.70 17.35 -1.12
C GLY A 485 -12.63 15.82 -1.21
N THR A 486 -13.37 15.13 -0.40
CA THR A 486 -13.66 13.70 -0.45
C THR A 486 -14.91 13.43 0.40
N PRO A 487 -15.77 12.48 0.00
CA PRO A 487 -16.88 12.04 0.84
C PRO A 487 -16.46 11.53 2.23
N MET A 488 -15.19 11.18 2.37
CA MET A 488 -14.62 10.65 3.62
C MET A 488 -13.95 11.73 4.50
N ALA A 489 -14.13 13.03 4.21
CA ALA A 489 -13.51 14.10 5.00
C ALA A 489 -13.75 14.01 6.52
N PRO A 490 -14.96 13.62 7.01
CA PRO A 490 -15.23 13.51 8.44
C PRO A 490 -14.38 12.46 9.17
N MET A 491 -13.69 11.53 8.48
CA MET A 491 -12.72 10.63 9.13
C MET A 491 -11.58 11.37 9.84
N LEU A 492 -11.34 12.64 9.49
CA LEU A 492 -10.35 13.51 10.13
C LEU A 492 -10.85 14.19 11.41
N LEU A 493 -12.07 13.92 11.89
CA LEU A 493 -12.54 14.42 13.18
C LEU A 493 -11.55 14.18 14.31
N PRO A 494 -10.95 12.99 14.50
CA PRO A 494 -9.95 12.80 15.55
C PRO A 494 -8.72 13.70 15.40
N TYR A 495 -8.25 13.93 14.18
CA TYR A 495 -7.14 14.85 13.93
C TYR A 495 -7.46 16.29 14.35
N TRP A 496 -8.65 16.78 14.00
CA TRP A 496 -9.07 18.15 14.30
C TRP A 496 -9.55 18.36 15.74
N THR A 497 -9.98 17.30 16.43
CA THR A 497 -10.47 17.34 17.81
C THR A 497 -9.45 16.80 18.82
N GLU A 498 -8.20 16.64 18.40
CA GLU A 498 -7.09 16.16 19.26
C GLU A 498 -7.41 14.82 19.94
N GLY A 499 -8.00 13.89 19.18
CA GLY A 499 -8.38 12.55 19.65
C GLY A 499 -9.68 12.49 20.46
N CYS A 500 -10.33 13.63 20.77
CA CYS A 500 -11.57 13.62 21.57
C CYS A 500 -12.75 12.95 20.84
N ILE A 501 -12.92 13.21 19.54
CA ILE A 501 -13.97 12.60 18.73
C ILE A 501 -13.32 11.62 17.74
N GLY A 502 -13.37 10.33 18.08
CA GLY A 502 -12.95 9.26 17.18
C GLY A 502 -13.94 9.07 16.03
N SER A 503 -13.52 8.43 14.95
CA SER A 503 -14.37 8.09 13.80
C SER A 503 -14.42 6.57 13.60
N MET A 504 -15.60 6.04 13.30
CA MET A 504 -15.69 4.61 12.93
C MET A 504 -15.08 4.32 11.57
N GLU A 505 -14.94 5.33 10.71
CA GLU A 505 -14.23 5.23 9.44
C GLU A 505 -12.86 5.89 9.51
N GLY A 506 -11.90 5.35 8.76
CA GLY A 506 -10.53 5.86 8.64
C GLY A 506 -9.90 5.53 7.30
N LEU A 507 -8.61 5.82 7.14
CA LEU A 507 -7.90 5.63 5.88
C LEU A 507 -7.34 4.20 5.70
N TYR A 508 -6.92 3.53 6.78
CA TYR A 508 -6.17 2.28 6.69
C TYR A 508 -7.09 1.07 6.80
N PHE A 509 -7.90 0.85 5.76
CA PHE A 509 -8.92 -0.21 5.72
C PHE A 509 -8.40 -1.62 6.01
N GLU A 510 -7.15 -1.91 5.68
CA GLU A 510 -6.54 -3.20 5.94
C GLU A 510 -6.05 -3.35 7.39
N SER A 511 -5.95 -2.27 8.17
CA SER A 511 -5.34 -2.31 9.51
C SER A 511 -6.25 -2.87 10.61
N SER A 512 -7.55 -3.00 10.38
CA SER A 512 -8.49 -3.48 11.39
C SER A 512 -9.55 -4.39 10.81
N GLN A 513 -9.77 -5.52 11.47
CA GLN A 513 -10.88 -6.43 11.13
C GLN A 513 -12.26 -5.92 11.62
N THR A 514 -12.33 -4.72 12.17
CA THR A 514 -13.59 -4.03 12.48
C THR A 514 -14.15 -3.28 11.27
N VAL A 515 -13.36 -3.06 10.24
CA VAL A 515 -13.75 -2.32 9.03
C VAL A 515 -15.02 -2.86 8.35
N PRO A 516 -15.22 -4.19 8.16
CA PRO A 516 -16.45 -4.70 7.55
C PRO A 516 -17.71 -4.27 8.31
N PHE A 517 -17.67 -4.29 9.64
CA PHE A 517 -18.80 -3.93 10.50
C PHE A 517 -19.11 -2.44 10.45
N HIS A 518 -18.08 -1.60 10.30
CA HIS A 518 -18.26 -0.18 10.04
C HIS A 518 -19.02 0.06 8.73
N PHE A 519 -18.65 -0.59 7.62
CA PHE A 519 -19.34 -0.41 6.34
C PHE A 519 -20.79 -0.92 6.37
N LEU A 520 -21.06 -2.02 7.09
CA LEU A 520 -22.42 -2.49 7.31
C LEU A 520 -23.25 -1.44 8.06
N MET A 521 -22.74 -0.93 9.19
CA MET A 521 -23.42 0.15 9.94
C MET A 521 -23.63 1.40 9.09
N GLN A 522 -22.63 1.78 8.30
CA GLN A 522 -22.74 2.96 7.43
C GLN A 522 -23.84 2.77 6.38
N SER A 523 -24.04 1.53 5.87
CA SER A 523 -25.13 1.24 4.92
C SER A 523 -26.51 1.35 5.56
N GLU A 524 -26.63 1.07 6.86
CA GLU A 524 -27.88 1.19 7.62
C GLU A 524 -28.22 2.64 8.00
N LEU A 525 -27.22 3.50 8.03
CA LEU A 525 -27.29 4.87 8.55
C LEU A 525 -27.03 5.94 7.48
N SER A 526 -27.02 5.55 6.21
CA SER A 526 -26.80 6.45 5.07
C SER A 526 -27.83 6.21 3.98
N SER A 527 -28.33 7.29 3.39
CA SER A 527 -29.20 7.20 2.21
C SER A 527 -28.43 6.80 0.94
N SER A 528 -27.16 7.21 0.82
CA SER A 528 -26.27 6.89 -0.32
C SER A 528 -24.92 6.34 0.16
N PRO A 529 -24.88 5.12 0.76
CA PRO A 529 -23.71 4.60 1.45
C PRO A 529 -22.58 4.17 0.50
N SER A 530 -21.35 4.16 1.02
CA SER A 530 -20.22 3.48 0.41
C SER A 530 -20.35 1.96 0.55
N ARG A 531 -20.00 1.21 -0.50
CA ARG A 531 -20.02 -0.26 -0.55
C ARG A 531 -18.74 -0.83 -1.11
N PRO A 532 -17.57 -0.58 -0.49
CA PRO A 532 -16.28 -0.90 -1.08
C PRO A 532 -15.92 -2.39 -1.02
N MET A 533 -16.48 -3.14 -0.07
CA MET A 533 -16.25 -4.59 0.06
C MET A 533 -17.38 -5.36 -0.59
N ARG A 534 -17.12 -6.07 -1.67
CA ARG A 534 -18.15 -6.66 -2.53
C ARG A 534 -19.07 -7.67 -1.86
N ASP A 535 -18.51 -8.55 -1.06
CA ASP A 535 -19.24 -9.72 -0.55
C ASP A 535 -19.97 -9.44 0.75
N LEU A 536 -20.02 -8.18 1.22
CA LEU A 536 -20.76 -7.83 2.43
C LEU A 536 -22.27 -7.69 2.13
N PRO A 537 -23.13 -8.19 3.01
CA PRO A 537 -24.58 -8.09 2.87
C PRO A 537 -25.09 -6.71 3.29
N TYR A 538 -24.79 -5.69 2.47
CA TYR A 538 -25.23 -4.33 2.72
C TYR A 538 -26.75 -4.18 2.72
N SER A 539 -27.27 -3.40 3.66
CA SER A 539 -28.65 -2.96 3.67
C SER A 539 -28.86 -1.63 2.93
N SER A 540 -30.07 -1.18 2.79
CA SER A 540 -30.46 0.21 2.63
C SER A 540 -30.66 0.87 3.99
N LEU A 541 -30.94 2.19 4.01
CA LEU A 541 -31.22 2.94 5.24
C LEU A 541 -32.19 2.18 6.14
N ASN A 542 -31.79 1.93 7.39
CA ASN A 542 -32.52 1.21 8.43
C ASN A 542 -32.07 1.70 9.80
N ILE A 543 -32.62 2.83 10.21
CA ILE A 543 -32.23 3.51 11.45
C ILE A 543 -32.37 2.61 12.70
N PRO A 544 -33.42 1.81 12.89
CA PRO A 544 -33.53 0.93 14.07
C PRO A 544 -32.38 -0.08 14.19
N GLN A 545 -32.01 -0.71 13.09
CA GLN A 545 -30.88 -1.65 13.05
C GLN A 545 -29.55 -0.92 13.28
N GLY A 546 -29.35 0.22 12.60
CA GLY A 546 -28.19 1.07 12.79
C GLY A 546 -28.00 1.55 14.24
N ILE A 547 -29.06 1.91 14.94
CA ILE A 547 -29.04 2.25 16.40
C ILE A 547 -28.51 1.07 17.21
N SER A 548 -29.02 -0.12 16.96
CA SER A 548 -28.59 -1.33 17.67
C SER A 548 -27.09 -1.61 17.45
N HIS A 549 -26.63 -1.51 16.21
CA HIS A 549 -25.22 -1.71 15.86
C HIS A 549 -24.32 -0.58 16.38
N MET A 550 -24.78 0.67 16.43
CA MET A 550 -24.06 1.77 17.07
C MET A 550 -23.84 1.49 18.57
N LYS A 551 -24.89 1.06 19.29
CA LYS A 551 -24.81 0.67 20.71
C LYS A 551 -23.88 -0.52 20.90
N MET A 552 -23.95 -1.52 20.01
CA MET A 552 -23.06 -2.69 20.00
C MET A 552 -21.58 -2.29 19.80
N SER A 553 -21.32 -1.21 19.05
CA SER A 553 -19.97 -0.72 18.72
C SER A 553 -19.50 0.41 19.64
N GLY A 554 -20.28 0.80 20.66
CA GLY A 554 -19.91 1.88 21.55
C GLY A 554 -19.82 3.25 20.87
N VAL A 555 -20.58 3.46 19.79
CA VAL A 555 -20.69 4.74 19.08
C VAL A 555 -21.51 5.70 19.94
N ARG A 556 -20.94 6.86 20.24
CA ARG A 556 -21.56 7.88 21.08
C ARG A 556 -22.29 8.94 20.27
N TYR A 557 -21.79 9.26 19.08
CA TYR A 557 -22.31 10.32 18.24
C TYR A 557 -22.65 9.79 16.85
N TYR A 558 -23.84 10.13 16.37
CA TYR A 558 -24.24 9.92 14.99
C TYR A 558 -24.44 11.28 14.30
N LEU A 559 -23.80 11.47 13.15
CA LEU A 559 -23.88 12.67 12.34
C LEU A 559 -24.68 12.34 11.08
N ALA A 560 -25.93 12.75 11.02
CA ALA A 560 -26.77 12.60 9.84
C ALA A 560 -26.70 13.85 8.96
N TYR A 561 -26.77 13.67 7.66
CA TYR A 561 -26.60 14.72 6.66
C TYR A 561 -27.84 14.91 5.79
N SER A 562 -28.39 13.82 5.23
CA SER A 562 -29.57 13.85 4.36
C SER A 562 -30.86 14.11 5.14
N ASP A 563 -31.82 14.76 4.49
CA ASP A 563 -33.14 14.97 5.08
C ASP A 563 -33.85 13.65 5.45
N GLU A 564 -33.59 12.58 4.68
CA GLU A 564 -34.13 11.25 4.90
C GLU A 564 -33.58 10.66 6.20
N ALA A 565 -32.24 10.57 6.34
CA ALA A 565 -31.62 10.03 7.54
C ALA A 565 -31.95 10.89 8.80
N VAL A 566 -31.97 12.21 8.66
CA VAL A 566 -32.31 13.13 9.75
C VAL A 566 -33.77 12.95 10.19
N SER A 567 -34.73 12.87 9.25
CA SER A 567 -36.14 12.75 9.57
C SER A 567 -36.48 11.39 10.19
N GLU A 568 -35.92 10.29 9.64
CA GLU A 568 -36.10 8.96 10.22
C GLU A 568 -35.44 8.84 11.60
N SER A 569 -34.27 9.40 11.81
CA SER A 569 -33.56 9.38 13.09
C SER A 569 -34.36 10.11 14.20
N LYS A 570 -35.03 11.20 13.87
CA LYS A 570 -35.87 11.95 14.84
C LYS A 570 -37.07 11.17 15.36
N VAL A 571 -37.52 10.12 14.64
CA VAL A 571 -38.59 9.23 15.10
C VAL A 571 -38.15 8.46 16.37
N PHE A 572 -36.87 8.15 16.49
CA PHE A 572 -36.28 7.38 17.58
C PHE A 572 -35.65 8.29 18.66
N SER A 573 -36.35 9.34 19.08
CA SER A 573 -35.83 10.37 19.98
C SER A 573 -35.44 9.88 21.39
N GLU A 574 -35.88 8.70 21.81
CA GLU A 574 -35.44 8.04 23.05
C GLU A 574 -34.01 7.47 22.91
N ASP A 575 -33.66 6.98 21.74
CA ASP A 575 -32.34 6.41 21.44
C ASP A 575 -31.39 7.44 20.87
N LEU A 576 -31.90 8.38 20.06
CA LEU A 576 -31.14 9.39 19.31
C LEU A 576 -31.57 10.80 19.70
N LYS A 577 -30.83 11.40 20.63
CA LYS A 577 -31.12 12.76 21.08
C LYS A 577 -30.38 13.79 20.25
N VAL A 578 -31.09 14.70 19.58
CA VAL A 578 -30.46 15.85 18.89
C VAL A 578 -29.74 16.73 19.90
N ILE A 579 -28.45 16.98 19.72
CA ILE A 579 -27.62 17.79 20.61
C ILE A 579 -26.97 19.00 19.93
N ALA A 580 -26.80 18.96 18.60
CA ALA A 580 -26.25 20.07 17.84
C ALA A 580 -26.68 20.02 16.37
N GLN A 581 -26.53 21.15 15.67
CA GLN A 581 -26.63 21.30 14.20
C GLN A 581 -25.50 22.14 13.69
N SER A 582 -25.00 21.80 12.47
CA SER A 582 -23.94 22.53 11.79
C SER A 582 -24.18 22.47 10.27
N GLY A 583 -24.72 23.54 9.71
CA GLY A 583 -25.15 23.53 8.33
C GLY A 583 -26.15 22.39 8.06
N PRO A 584 -25.88 21.49 7.10
CA PRO A 584 -26.75 20.35 6.82
C PRO A 584 -26.66 19.24 7.88
N TRP A 585 -25.60 19.21 8.69
CA TRP A 585 -25.39 18.16 9.67
C TRP A 585 -26.27 18.29 10.91
N THR A 586 -26.93 17.20 11.30
CA THR A 586 -27.58 17.04 12.58
C THR A 586 -26.80 16.03 13.43
N VAL A 587 -26.38 16.46 14.62
CA VAL A 587 -25.60 15.62 15.54
C VAL A 587 -26.52 15.02 16.60
N PHE A 588 -26.54 13.70 16.63
CA PHE A 588 -27.31 12.93 17.62
C PHE A 588 -26.39 12.32 18.67
N LEU A 589 -26.79 12.37 19.92
CA LEU A 589 -26.21 11.59 21.00
C LEU A 589 -26.96 10.24 21.07
N VAL A 590 -26.22 9.16 20.93
CA VAL A 590 -26.72 7.78 21.05
C VAL A 590 -26.83 7.44 22.51
N GLN A 591 -28.08 7.23 22.99
CA GLN A 591 -28.35 6.91 24.38
C GLN A 591 -27.92 5.47 24.71
N ASP A 592 -27.52 5.21 25.95
CA ASP A 592 -27.12 3.89 26.46
C ASP A 592 -26.00 3.22 25.67
N SER A 593 -25.16 4.03 25.03
CA SER A 593 -23.95 3.55 24.34
C SER A 593 -22.77 3.61 25.30
N SER A 594 -22.13 2.47 25.53
CA SER A 594 -20.93 2.33 26.38
C SER A 594 -19.86 1.48 25.71
N ILE A 595 -18.59 1.79 25.99
CA ILE A 595 -17.43 1.01 25.46
C ILE A 595 -17.16 -0.22 26.34
N VAL A 596 -17.41 -0.14 27.64
CA VAL A 596 -17.20 -1.26 28.58
C VAL A 596 -18.56 -1.64 29.15
N GLN A 597 -18.93 -2.93 29.06
CA GLN A 597 -20.24 -3.41 29.45
C GLN A 597 -20.19 -4.86 29.93
N GLY A 598 -20.93 -5.21 30.98
CA GLY A 598 -21.17 -6.62 31.36
C GLY A 598 -21.97 -7.36 30.29
N LEU A 599 -21.65 -8.60 30.04
CA LEU A 599 -22.42 -9.45 29.12
C LEU A 599 -23.68 -9.97 29.79
N ALA A 600 -24.77 -10.11 29.02
CA ALA A 600 -26.02 -10.73 29.49
C ALA A 600 -25.98 -12.27 29.50
N TYR A 601 -25.11 -12.84 28.64
CA TYR A 601 -24.90 -14.28 28.49
C TYR A 601 -23.42 -14.57 28.33
N GLU A 602 -22.99 -15.77 28.77
CA GLU A 602 -21.64 -16.26 28.50
C GLU A 602 -21.43 -16.40 26.99
N PRO A 603 -20.23 -16.05 26.47
CA PRO A 603 -19.87 -16.36 25.10
C PRO A 603 -19.87 -17.86 24.83
N LEU A 604 -20.17 -18.25 23.59
CA LEU A 604 -19.91 -19.59 23.08
C LEU A 604 -18.53 -19.62 22.45
N VAL A 605 -17.72 -20.63 22.75
CA VAL A 605 -16.39 -20.78 22.18
C VAL A 605 -16.47 -21.60 20.91
N SER A 606 -15.91 -21.11 19.81
CA SER A 606 -15.83 -21.87 18.55
C SER A 606 -14.87 -23.05 18.68
N GLU A 607 -15.32 -24.27 18.34
CA GLU A 607 -14.46 -25.44 18.22
C GLU A 607 -13.78 -25.44 16.84
N GLY A 608 -12.45 -25.32 16.84
CA GLY A 608 -11.63 -25.28 15.64
C GLY A 608 -11.41 -23.86 15.11
N SER A 609 -10.38 -23.70 14.28
CA SER A 609 -10.18 -22.46 13.54
C SER A 609 -11.28 -22.31 12.51
N PHE A 610 -11.92 -21.15 12.47
CA PHE A 610 -12.81 -20.81 11.38
C PHE A 610 -12.10 -21.01 10.03
N LEU A 611 -12.71 -21.79 9.15
CA LEU A 611 -12.23 -22.06 7.81
C LEU A 611 -12.86 -21.04 6.86
N GLY A 612 -12.17 -20.65 5.78
CA GLY A 612 -12.69 -19.74 4.78
C GLY A 612 -11.71 -18.63 4.39
N LYS A 613 -12.07 -17.83 3.37
CA LYS A 613 -11.23 -16.74 2.86
C LYS A 613 -10.89 -15.69 3.94
N ARG A 614 -11.85 -15.40 4.81
CA ARG A 614 -11.76 -14.41 5.89
C ARG A 614 -12.12 -15.06 7.23
N SER A 615 -11.34 -16.03 7.64
CA SER A 615 -11.60 -16.97 8.73
C SER A 615 -12.41 -16.47 9.94
N TRP A 616 -12.11 -15.28 10.48
CA TRP A 616 -12.89 -14.68 11.57
C TRP A 616 -14.03 -13.79 11.05
N ILE A 617 -13.78 -13.03 9.98
CA ILE A 617 -14.69 -11.97 9.53
C ILE A 617 -16.01 -12.56 9.03
N ASP A 618 -15.97 -13.61 8.22
CA ASP A 618 -17.17 -14.15 7.58
C ASP A 618 -18.20 -14.67 8.60
N PRO A 619 -17.86 -15.54 9.58
CA PRO A 619 -18.83 -15.92 10.61
C PRO A 619 -19.22 -14.76 11.55
N ALA A 620 -18.34 -13.81 11.79
CA ALA A 620 -18.67 -12.64 12.58
C ALA A 620 -19.63 -11.69 11.85
N VAL A 621 -19.58 -11.59 10.51
CA VAL A 621 -20.55 -10.86 9.68
C VAL A 621 -21.92 -11.54 9.74
N ASN A 622 -21.98 -12.87 9.61
CA ASN A 622 -23.23 -13.62 9.78
C ASN A 622 -23.85 -13.37 11.16
N TRP A 623 -23.02 -13.43 12.22
CA TRP A 623 -23.49 -13.11 13.57
C TRP A 623 -23.99 -11.67 13.70
N PHE A 624 -23.28 -10.71 13.12
CA PHE A 624 -23.61 -9.28 13.18
C PHE A 624 -24.97 -8.96 12.54
N ASN A 625 -25.32 -9.66 11.47
CA ASN A 625 -26.61 -9.47 10.78
C ASN A 625 -27.76 -10.30 11.37
N ASP A 626 -27.52 -11.21 12.32
CA ASP A 626 -28.55 -12.05 12.94
C ASP A 626 -28.96 -11.51 14.31
N GLN A 627 -30.01 -10.67 14.33
CA GLN A 627 -30.53 -10.07 15.55
C GLN A 627 -30.87 -11.10 16.64
N SER A 628 -31.26 -12.32 16.30
CA SER A 628 -31.61 -13.37 17.25
C SER A 628 -30.38 -13.86 18.04
N ARG A 629 -29.17 -13.56 17.59
CA ARG A 629 -27.89 -14.02 18.17
C ARG A 629 -27.12 -12.94 18.91
N TRP A 630 -27.48 -11.67 18.81
CA TRP A 630 -26.70 -10.56 19.38
C TRP A 630 -26.45 -10.65 20.89
N LEU A 631 -27.34 -11.31 21.63
CA LEU A 631 -27.16 -11.49 23.07
C LEU A 631 -26.12 -12.52 23.45
N ILE A 632 -25.76 -13.46 22.52
CA ILE A 632 -24.84 -14.55 22.78
C ILE A 632 -23.64 -14.39 21.80
N PRO A 633 -22.57 -13.73 22.21
CA PRO A 633 -21.39 -13.58 21.35
C PRO A 633 -20.63 -14.90 21.20
N ILE A 634 -19.88 -15.02 20.10
CA ILE A 634 -18.98 -16.15 19.85
C ILE A 634 -17.56 -15.68 20.12
N ALA A 635 -16.79 -16.49 20.84
CA ALA A 635 -15.39 -16.27 21.15
C ALA A 635 -14.49 -17.21 20.33
N ASP A 636 -13.29 -16.78 20.03
CA ASP A 636 -12.26 -17.62 19.38
C ASP A 636 -11.55 -18.53 20.39
N ASP A 637 -11.52 -18.14 21.67
CA ASP A 637 -10.98 -18.89 22.80
C ASP A 637 -11.67 -18.46 24.09
N GLY A 638 -11.52 -19.22 25.16
CA GLY A 638 -12.10 -18.93 26.45
C GLY A 638 -11.86 -20.04 27.47
N PRO A 639 -12.29 -19.84 28.74
CA PRO A 639 -12.15 -20.84 29.81
C PRO A 639 -12.82 -22.18 29.44
N ASP A 640 -12.34 -23.24 30.03
CA ASP A 640 -12.88 -24.61 29.83
C ASP A 640 -14.37 -24.72 30.25
N GLY A 641 -14.84 -23.84 31.14
CA GLY A 641 -16.23 -23.81 31.60
C GLY A 641 -17.22 -23.23 30.60
N TRP A 642 -16.77 -22.53 29.56
CA TRP A 642 -17.65 -22.00 28.52
C TRP A 642 -18.09 -23.09 27.54
N SER A 643 -19.35 -23.04 27.12
CA SER A 643 -19.89 -23.98 26.14
C SER A 643 -19.17 -23.84 24.79
N ARG A 644 -18.74 -24.98 24.24
CA ARG A 644 -18.06 -25.04 22.96
C ARG A 644 -19.02 -25.44 21.85
N VAL A 645 -18.91 -24.79 20.70
CA VAL A 645 -19.79 -25.00 19.54
C VAL A 645 -18.96 -25.19 18.27
N SER A 646 -19.38 -26.15 17.45
CA SER A 646 -18.90 -26.24 16.07
C SER A 646 -19.69 -25.22 15.23
N VAL A 647 -19.01 -24.30 14.61
CA VAL A 647 -19.60 -23.30 13.72
C VAL A 647 -19.51 -23.82 12.29
N GLU A 648 -20.66 -23.97 11.64
CA GLU A 648 -20.70 -24.38 10.22
C GLU A 648 -20.29 -23.22 9.33
N GLU A 649 -19.43 -23.52 8.36
CA GLU A 649 -19.06 -22.57 7.31
C GLU A 649 -20.29 -22.25 6.45
N VAL A 650 -20.53 -20.98 6.21
CA VAL A 650 -21.68 -20.51 5.41
C VAL A 650 -21.15 -19.76 4.20
N ASP A 651 -21.46 -20.24 3.01
CA ASP A 651 -21.02 -19.62 1.75
C ASP A 651 -21.69 -18.24 1.51
N ASP A 652 -22.84 -18.02 2.10
CA ASP A 652 -23.62 -16.79 1.96
C ASP A 652 -23.58 -15.97 3.28
N LEU A 653 -22.93 -14.83 3.26
CA LEU A 653 -22.79 -13.93 4.39
C LEU A 653 -24.11 -13.30 4.87
N SER A 654 -25.18 -13.37 4.08
CA SER A 654 -26.53 -12.95 4.48
C SER A 654 -27.28 -14.04 5.28
N SER A 655 -26.79 -15.28 5.26
CA SER A 655 -27.41 -16.38 5.96
C SER A 655 -27.14 -16.34 7.47
N PRO A 656 -28.11 -16.74 8.33
CA PRO A 656 -27.87 -16.86 9.76
C PRO A 656 -26.73 -17.82 10.08
N LEU A 657 -25.93 -17.49 11.06
CA LEU A 657 -24.86 -18.36 11.53
C LEU A 657 -25.44 -19.66 12.07
N ARG A 658 -24.94 -20.79 11.59
CA ARG A 658 -25.41 -22.12 12.01
C ARG A 658 -24.43 -22.73 13.00
N PHE A 659 -24.94 -23.06 14.17
CA PHE A 659 -24.25 -23.86 15.17
C PHE A 659 -25.26 -24.69 15.97
N GLY A 660 -24.82 -25.77 16.59
CA GLY A 660 -25.68 -26.68 17.35
C GLY A 660 -26.47 -25.98 18.48
N ASN A 661 -27.63 -26.53 18.83
CA ASN A 661 -28.46 -26.03 19.93
C ASN A 661 -27.70 -26.18 21.26
N GLN A 662 -26.88 -25.20 21.60
CA GLN A 662 -26.26 -25.11 22.92
C GLN A 662 -26.84 -23.93 23.69
N SER A 663 -27.12 -24.13 24.96
CA SER A 663 -27.59 -23.08 25.85
C SER A 663 -26.39 -22.35 26.44
N SER A 664 -26.35 -21.03 26.29
CA SER A 664 -25.44 -20.18 27.02
C SER A 664 -26.03 -19.83 28.39
N ARG A 665 -25.16 -19.76 29.41
CA ARG A 665 -25.56 -19.38 30.77
C ARG A 665 -25.91 -17.89 30.80
N LYS A 666 -27.12 -17.56 31.35
CA LYS A 666 -27.51 -16.18 31.63
C LYS A 666 -26.67 -15.63 32.79
N LEU A 667 -26.23 -14.41 32.68
CA LEU A 667 -25.38 -13.72 33.65
C LEU A 667 -26.18 -12.69 34.43
N GLU A 668 -25.76 -12.41 35.66
CA GLU A 668 -26.33 -11.33 36.46
C GLU A 668 -25.87 -9.97 35.97
N PRO A 669 -26.68 -8.92 36.09
CA PRO A 669 -26.28 -7.56 35.73
C PRO A 669 -25.07 -7.11 36.56
N LEU A 670 -24.08 -6.55 35.88
CA LEU A 670 -22.83 -6.08 36.47
C LEU A 670 -22.77 -4.54 36.42
N LYS A 671 -22.43 -3.91 37.54
CA LYS A 671 -22.20 -2.49 37.63
C LYS A 671 -20.73 -2.18 37.36
N ILE A 672 -20.49 -1.36 36.35
CA ILE A 672 -19.15 -0.90 35.95
C ILE A 672 -19.00 0.58 36.26
N THR A 673 -17.86 0.95 36.86
CA THR A 673 -17.55 2.32 37.27
C THR A 673 -16.11 2.67 36.95
N GLU A 674 -15.76 3.93 37.08
CA GLU A 674 -14.39 4.44 36.90
C GLU A 674 -13.78 4.02 35.57
N VAL A 675 -14.57 4.05 34.49
CA VAL A 675 -14.07 3.71 33.15
C VAL A 675 -13.15 4.82 32.66
N SER A 676 -11.91 4.48 32.36
CA SER A 676 -10.90 5.37 31.76
C SER A 676 -10.35 4.73 30.50
N ILE A 677 -10.30 5.50 29.43
CA ILE A 677 -9.86 5.04 28.11
C ILE A 677 -8.82 6.01 27.58
N SER A 678 -7.66 5.50 27.26
CA SER A 678 -6.60 6.18 26.51
C SER A 678 -6.18 5.30 25.31
N ASN A 679 -5.25 5.79 24.49
CA ASN A 679 -4.82 5.02 23.32
C ASN A 679 -4.31 3.62 23.69
N GLU A 680 -3.46 3.46 24.69
CA GLU A 680 -2.83 2.18 25.02
C GLU A 680 -3.30 1.56 26.33
N VAL A 681 -4.22 2.21 27.07
CA VAL A 681 -4.68 1.71 28.37
C VAL A 681 -6.20 1.90 28.51
N ILE A 682 -6.89 0.83 28.88
CA ILE A 682 -8.30 0.84 29.22
C ILE A 682 -8.43 0.28 30.64
N SER A 683 -9.00 1.03 31.56
CA SER A 683 -9.21 0.59 32.94
C SER A 683 -10.65 0.84 33.41
N PHE A 684 -11.13 -0.02 34.30
CA PHE A 684 -12.45 0.10 34.89
C PHE A 684 -12.54 -0.67 36.21
N ARG A 685 -13.61 -0.43 36.97
CA ARG A 685 -13.94 -1.18 38.18
C ARG A 685 -15.26 -1.92 38.01
N VAL A 686 -15.34 -3.11 38.59
CA VAL A 686 -16.53 -3.92 38.71
C VAL A 686 -16.92 -4.08 40.17
N ASP A 687 -18.21 -4.23 40.44
CA ASP A 687 -18.74 -4.52 41.77
C ASP A 687 -18.68 -6.02 42.10
N GLU A 688 -18.73 -6.88 41.10
CA GLU A 688 -18.65 -8.33 41.22
C GLU A 688 -17.61 -8.92 40.25
N VAL A 689 -16.89 -9.95 40.70
CA VAL A 689 -15.86 -10.67 39.89
C VAL A 689 -16.45 -11.93 39.25
N GLY A 690 -15.80 -12.46 38.20
CA GLY A 690 -16.22 -13.69 37.53
C GLY A 690 -17.30 -13.51 36.45
N ILE A 691 -17.84 -12.31 36.29
CA ILE A 691 -18.82 -12.00 35.23
C ILE A 691 -18.07 -11.42 34.02
N PRO A 692 -18.23 -12.02 32.84
CA PRO A 692 -17.56 -11.53 31.62
C PRO A 692 -17.95 -10.10 31.25
N VAL A 693 -16.93 -9.28 30.93
CA VAL A 693 -17.06 -7.88 30.53
C VAL A 693 -16.57 -7.71 29.09
N VAL A 694 -17.43 -7.21 28.21
CA VAL A 694 -17.03 -6.81 26.86
C VAL A 694 -16.39 -5.43 26.87
N VAL A 695 -15.25 -5.33 26.21
CA VAL A 695 -14.58 -4.07 25.88
C VAL A 695 -14.69 -3.88 24.37
N LYS A 696 -15.54 -2.95 23.94
CA LYS A 696 -15.89 -2.67 22.55
C LYS A 696 -14.76 -1.89 21.85
N THR A 697 -13.58 -2.48 21.88
CA THR A 697 -12.35 -2.02 21.21
C THR A 697 -11.86 -3.18 20.37
N SER A 698 -11.37 -2.88 19.17
CA SER A 698 -10.91 -3.88 18.22
C SER A 698 -9.88 -4.83 18.85
N TYR A 699 -10.10 -6.11 18.69
CA TYR A 699 -9.15 -7.11 19.19
C TYR A 699 -7.84 -7.07 18.39
N PHE A 700 -6.74 -7.14 19.12
CA PHE A 700 -5.41 -7.39 18.55
C PHE A 700 -4.54 -8.10 19.60
N PRO A 701 -3.72 -9.09 19.21
CA PRO A 701 -3.01 -9.95 20.19
C PRO A 701 -1.89 -9.25 20.98
N ASN A 702 -1.71 -7.95 20.81
CA ASN A 702 -0.80 -7.14 21.60
C ASN A 702 -1.47 -6.50 22.85
N TRP A 703 -2.78 -6.72 23.04
CA TRP A 703 -3.45 -6.38 24.27
C TRP A 703 -3.18 -7.45 25.35
N SER A 704 -2.91 -7.02 26.55
CA SER A 704 -2.80 -7.84 27.77
C SER A 704 -3.71 -7.27 28.84
N VAL A 705 -4.10 -8.08 29.83
CA VAL A 705 -4.95 -7.65 30.92
C VAL A 705 -4.33 -7.97 32.26
N SER A 706 -4.58 -7.14 33.26
CA SER A 706 -4.31 -7.38 34.68
C SER A 706 -5.61 -7.23 35.47
N GLY A 707 -5.77 -8.05 36.53
CA GLY A 707 -6.99 -8.13 37.33
C GLY A 707 -8.15 -8.88 36.65
N ALA A 708 -7.88 -9.61 35.56
CA ALA A 708 -8.86 -10.43 34.83
C ALA A 708 -8.16 -11.51 34.01
N ASP A 709 -8.91 -12.55 33.61
CA ASP A 709 -8.52 -13.51 32.59
C ASP A 709 -8.86 -13.00 31.20
N GLY A 710 -8.02 -13.34 30.16
CA GLY A 710 -8.14 -12.89 28.78
C GLY A 710 -7.02 -11.92 28.39
N PRO A 711 -7.24 -10.94 27.47
CA PRO A 711 -8.48 -10.73 26.73
C PRO A 711 -8.69 -11.78 25.65
N PHE A 712 -9.91 -12.34 25.55
CA PHE A 712 -10.32 -13.22 24.46
C PHE A 712 -11.00 -12.40 23.38
N ARG A 713 -10.91 -12.86 22.13
CA ARG A 713 -11.63 -12.23 21.02
C ARG A 713 -13.06 -12.70 20.94
N ILE A 714 -14.01 -11.79 20.78
CA ILE A 714 -15.42 -12.11 20.56
C ILE A 714 -16.00 -11.36 19.37
N THR A 715 -17.13 -11.86 18.84
CA THR A 715 -17.90 -11.18 17.79
C THR A 715 -18.35 -9.78 18.21
N PRO A 716 -18.37 -8.83 17.26
CA PRO A 716 -17.89 -8.93 15.88
C PRO A 716 -16.36 -8.92 15.78
N ASN A 717 -15.65 -8.13 16.57
CA ASN A 717 -14.19 -8.05 16.69
C ASN A 717 -13.77 -7.34 17.99
N TRP A 718 -14.47 -7.62 19.08
CA TRP A 718 -14.22 -7.00 20.39
C TRP A 718 -13.37 -7.89 21.29
N MET A 719 -13.02 -7.35 22.44
CA MET A 719 -12.38 -8.07 23.53
C MET A 719 -13.38 -8.42 24.63
N VAL A 720 -13.20 -9.58 25.25
CA VAL A 720 -13.88 -9.95 26.48
C VAL A 720 -12.86 -10.33 27.53
N VAL A 721 -13.09 -9.89 28.75
CA VAL A 721 -12.26 -10.23 29.92
C VAL A 721 -13.15 -10.73 31.07
N ILE A 722 -12.60 -11.61 31.91
CA ILE A 722 -13.31 -12.13 33.08
C ILE A 722 -12.62 -11.59 34.33
N PRO A 723 -13.17 -10.56 34.99
CA PRO A 723 -12.55 -9.97 36.17
C PRO A 723 -12.29 -10.99 37.28
N SER A 724 -11.06 -11.08 37.74
CA SER A 724 -10.63 -11.80 38.94
C SER A 724 -10.40 -10.85 40.11
N GLU A 725 -10.33 -9.56 39.84
CA GLU A 725 -10.24 -8.47 40.80
C GLU A 725 -11.25 -7.37 40.48
N ASN A 726 -11.60 -6.54 41.48
CA ASN A 726 -12.52 -5.41 41.26
C ASN A 726 -11.96 -4.32 40.34
N LYS A 727 -10.65 -4.23 40.17
CA LYS A 727 -9.99 -3.30 39.25
C LYS A 727 -9.38 -4.09 38.08
N VAL A 728 -9.76 -3.74 36.90
CA VAL A 728 -9.25 -4.33 35.65
C VAL A 728 -8.52 -3.29 34.84
N GLU A 729 -7.37 -3.64 34.29
CA GLU A 729 -6.61 -2.79 33.39
C GLU A 729 -6.12 -3.60 32.18
N LEU A 730 -6.54 -3.20 30.99
CA LEU A 730 -6.01 -3.67 29.71
C LEU A 730 -4.92 -2.72 29.24
N ARG A 731 -3.83 -3.29 28.73
CA ARG A 731 -2.69 -2.52 28.22
C ARG A 731 -2.24 -3.07 26.87
N TYR A 732 -2.12 -2.19 25.89
CA TYR A 732 -1.48 -2.49 24.61
C TYR A 732 0.05 -2.39 24.74
N GLY A 733 0.78 -3.36 24.20
CA GLY A 733 2.23 -3.36 24.35
C GLY A 733 2.97 -4.30 23.40
N ARG A 734 4.29 -4.39 23.59
CA ARG A 734 5.16 -5.29 22.84
C ARG A 734 5.00 -6.72 23.33
N THR A 735 4.93 -7.66 22.39
CA THR A 735 4.94 -9.09 22.66
C THR A 735 6.31 -9.71 22.34
N SER A 736 6.42 -11.03 22.50
CA SER A 736 7.61 -11.80 22.07
C SER A 736 7.93 -11.63 20.58
N VAL A 737 6.92 -11.40 19.74
CA VAL A 737 7.07 -11.22 18.30
C VAL A 737 7.83 -9.93 17.97
N GLU A 738 7.45 -8.82 18.59
CA GLU A 738 8.13 -7.53 18.42
C GLU A 738 9.55 -7.57 18.97
N ASN A 739 9.74 -8.20 20.13
CA ASN A 739 11.05 -8.35 20.75
C ASN A 739 11.99 -9.20 19.89
N PHE A 740 11.49 -10.29 19.30
CA PHE A 740 12.25 -11.12 18.37
C PHE A 740 12.69 -10.31 17.14
N GLY A 741 11.77 -9.57 16.50
CA GLY A 741 12.09 -8.70 15.38
C GLY A 741 13.17 -7.69 15.71
N LEU A 742 13.11 -7.06 16.90
CA LEU A 742 14.11 -6.13 17.38
C LEU A 742 15.49 -6.76 17.59
N ILE A 743 15.53 -7.94 18.20
CA ILE A 743 16.79 -8.70 18.39
C ILE A 743 17.45 -9.00 17.05
N VAL A 744 16.66 -9.47 16.06
CA VAL A 744 17.16 -9.73 14.70
C VAL A 744 17.72 -8.46 14.08
N THR A 745 17.07 -7.31 14.27
CA THR A 745 17.55 -6.03 13.74
C THR A 745 18.86 -5.58 14.41
N ILE A 746 18.99 -5.75 15.71
CA ILE A 746 20.24 -5.44 16.43
C ILE A 746 21.39 -6.32 15.91
N LEU A 747 21.17 -7.62 15.77
CA LEU A 747 22.15 -8.55 15.23
C LEU A 747 22.51 -8.19 13.76
N GLY A 748 21.52 -7.89 12.95
CA GLY A 748 21.72 -7.41 11.58
C GLY A 748 22.57 -6.15 11.50
N THR A 749 22.34 -5.20 12.40
CA THR A 749 23.12 -3.97 12.50
C THR A 749 24.59 -4.24 12.89
N LEU A 750 24.83 -5.13 13.83
CA LEU A 750 26.20 -5.55 14.21
C LEU A 750 26.93 -6.21 13.04
N ILE A 751 26.24 -7.10 12.31
CA ILE A 751 26.79 -7.75 11.11
C ILE A 751 27.08 -6.72 10.02
N LEU A 752 26.19 -5.73 9.81
CA LEU A 752 26.39 -4.65 8.85
C LEU A 752 27.67 -3.86 9.15
N VAL A 753 27.88 -3.49 10.42
CA VAL A 753 29.10 -2.76 10.87
C VAL A 753 30.35 -3.60 10.61
N ALA A 754 30.32 -4.88 10.93
CA ALA A 754 31.43 -5.81 10.67
C ALA A 754 31.72 -5.93 9.17
N LEU A 755 30.70 -6.10 8.33
CA LEU A 755 30.82 -6.17 6.89
C LEU A 755 31.38 -4.87 6.29
N LYS A 756 30.93 -3.71 6.77
CA LYS A 756 31.45 -2.39 6.32
C LYS A 756 32.93 -2.23 6.65
N ARG A 757 33.36 -2.67 7.85
CA ARG A 757 34.79 -2.68 8.23
C ARG A 757 35.62 -3.56 7.31
N HIS A 758 35.10 -4.75 6.96
CA HIS A 758 35.75 -5.68 6.04
C HIS A 758 35.85 -5.11 4.62
N GLU A 759 34.77 -4.48 4.10
CA GLU A 759 34.79 -3.82 2.79
C GLU A 759 35.84 -2.67 2.74
N LYS A 760 35.95 -1.90 3.81
CA LYS A 760 36.95 -0.82 3.91
C LYS A 760 38.38 -1.35 3.92
N ARG A 761 38.68 -2.43 4.66
CA ARG A 761 40.01 -3.06 4.69
C ARG A 761 40.42 -3.61 3.32
N ARG A 762 39.50 -4.24 2.59
CA ARG A 762 39.77 -4.72 1.22
C ARG A 762 40.16 -3.60 0.26
N LYS A 763 39.52 -2.44 0.32
CA LYS A 763 39.85 -1.29 -0.52
C LYS A 763 41.28 -0.79 -0.26
N VAL A 764 41.69 -0.72 1.01
CA VAL A 764 43.06 -0.29 1.39
C VAL A 764 44.11 -1.26 0.87
N VAL A 765 43.88 -2.57 1.00
CA VAL A 765 44.83 -3.59 0.52
C VAL A 765 45.00 -3.55 -1.02
N VAL A 766 43.89 -3.32 -1.76
CA VAL A 766 43.92 -3.22 -3.23
C VAL A 766 44.64 -1.93 -3.70
N CYS A 767 44.47 -0.82 -2.98
CA CYS A 767 45.20 0.41 -3.28
C CYS A 767 46.72 0.24 -3.02
N SER A 768 47.11 -0.32 -1.88
CA SER A 768 48.51 -0.53 -1.53
C SER A 768 49.26 -1.50 -2.50
N SER A 769 48.55 -2.49 -3.04
CA SER A 769 49.11 -3.42 -4.00
C SER A 769 49.25 -2.84 -5.41
N LYS A 770 48.60 -1.73 -5.73
CA LYS A 770 48.78 -1.00 -7.00
C LYS A 770 49.95 -0.03 -6.94
N ASP A 771 50.24 0.56 -5.79
CA ASP A 771 51.38 1.46 -5.61
C ASP A 771 52.72 0.73 -5.51
N THR A 772 52.73 -0.60 -5.31
CA THR A 772 53.92 -1.44 -5.32
C THR A 772 54.28 -2.04 -6.71
N LYS A 773 53.53 -1.66 -7.77
CA LYS A 773 53.75 -2.11 -9.16
C LYS A 773 54.00 -0.95 -10.13
N VAL A 774 54.53 0.18 -9.65
CA VAL A 774 55.09 1.25 -10.51
C VAL A 774 56.62 1.21 -10.44
#